data_802da97c1934d17632fbf02ad6d45991
#
_entry.id   802da97c1934d17632fbf02ad6d45991
#
_cell.length_a   1.000
_cell.length_b   1.000
_cell.length_c   1.000
_cell.angle_alpha   90.00
_cell.angle_beta   90.00
_cell.angle_gamma   90.00
#
_symmetry.space_group_name_H-M   'P 1'
#
loop_
_entity.id
_entity.type
_entity.pdbx_description
1 polymer ?
#
loop_
_entity_poly.entity_id
_entity_poly.type
_entity_poly.pdbx_seq_one_letter_code
_entity_poly.pdbx_strand_id
1 'polypeptide(L)'
;MDKSKKIRPGPEITPAIVREHGLTVEEFRRILDLINRPPNLTELGIFSVMWSEHCSYKSSRPYLRKLPVEGANVLQGPGENAGVIDIGDGLAVVFKIESHNHPSFIEPHQGAATGVGGIMRDIFTMGARPIALLNSLRFGDLEEPRTRFLLNGVVDGIASYGNCTGVPTVGGEIYFDSCYNGNILVNAFCLGLVKTDRIFCAGAGGVGNQILYVGSKTGRDGIHGASLLASSEFDETTEDKRPTVQVGAPFIEKLLIEACLELFKFDWVVGVQDMGAAGLTSSSFEMAHRAGTGVFMDLSKVPLREEGMVPYEILLSESQERMLFVIEPGHENEAFAILNKWGLDAAIIGEVIEESCVRIQFDGREVVNLPVFPVVDGALDLKREVKHPEYLDQVAHIDLTELPDFSRGDTALKKLLACPNIASKEWVFEQYDHMVRLNTLILPGSDAAVLRIKGTQKAVAISVDCNSRYCYLDPYEGAAIAVAEACRNVVCSGAQPVGLTNCLNFGNPEKPEIMWQFQQAVEGMGDACRFFEIPVGSGNVSLYNETKGDAIYPTPTIAVVGLIENQKKIMTQGFKKSGDQIALIGFTMEELGGTEYLKIMFDRSEGSPPVLDRKQEKQGQNFCLELIQKGFISSAHDCSEGGLAIAEAESCFSYGGQTLGATLTLESTLRNDTLLFGETQSRIIISFHEERINEIEDLAMTFPVDFSLIGKVGGSHFTVTVNEEEVIKQEINILKEIWKTSLGSYAGQVT
;
A
#
# COMPACT_ATOMS: atom_id res chain seq x y z
N MET A 1 34.64 -34.83 -30.56
CA MET A 1 34.01 -33.67 -31.19
C MET A 1 34.34 -32.45 -30.35
N ASP A 2 35.14 -31.58 -30.91
CA ASP A 2 35.76 -30.44 -30.27
C ASP A 2 34.66 -29.35 -29.95
N LYS A 3 34.34 -29.15 -28.68
CA LYS A 3 33.40 -28.15 -28.21
C LYS A 3 34.10 -26.88 -27.71
N SER A 4 35.09 -26.41 -28.44
CA SER A 4 35.61 -25.04 -28.23
C SER A 4 34.72 -24.03 -28.95
N LYS A 5 33.44 -23.89 -28.56
CA LYS A 5 32.67 -22.73 -28.92
C LYS A 5 33.23 -21.57 -28.08
N LYS A 6 34.12 -20.78 -28.67
CA LYS A 6 34.54 -19.48 -28.16
C LYS A 6 33.28 -18.66 -27.98
N ILE A 7 32.93 -18.32 -26.71
CA ILE A 7 31.97 -17.24 -26.45
C ILE A 7 32.57 -16.02 -27.15
N ARG A 8 31.83 -15.42 -28.10
CA ARG A 8 32.26 -14.16 -28.71
C ARG A 8 32.45 -13.15 -27.57
N PRO A 9 33.52 -12.35 -27.55
CA PRO A 9 33.59 -11.23 -26.63
C PRO A 9 32.28 -10.44 -26.77
N GLY A 10 31.67 -10.08 -25.66
CA GLY A 10 30.46 -9.24 -25.67
C GLY A 10 30.69 -7.94 -26.47
N PRO A 11 29.66 -7.24 -26.86
CA PRO A 11 29.81 -5.96 -27.57
C PRO A 11 30.63 -5.00 -26.72
N GLU A 12 31.45 -4.17 -27.37
CA GLU A 12 32.13 -3.07 -26.72
C GLU A 12 31.09 -2.11 -26.14
N ILE A 13 31.23 -1.73 -24.88
CA ILE A 13 30.27 -0.82 -24.21
C ILE A 13 30.43 0.58 -24.76
N THR A 14 29.48 0.98 -25.60
CA THR A 14 29.43 2.31 -26.20
C THR A 14 28.51 3.24 -25.38
N PRO A 15 28.62 4.58 -25.55
CA PRO A 15 27.69 5.52 -24.93
C PRO A 15 26.21 5.29 -25.28
N ALA A 16 25.94 4.68 -26.44
CA ALA A 16 24.57 4.28 -26.84
C ALA A 16 24.07 3.14 -25.96
N ILE A 17 24.85 2.08 -25.79
CA ILE A 17 24.53 0.95 -24.92
C ILE A 17 24.31 1.38 -23.48
N VAL A 18 25.12 2.32 -22.96
CA VAL A 18 24.96 2.89 -21.62
C VAL A 18 23.59 3.56 -21.47
N ARG A 19 23.19 4.38 -22.46
CA ARG A 19 21.86 5.03 -22.44
C ARG A 19 20.71 4.04 -22.59
N GLU A 20 20.85 3.02 -23.42
CA GLU A 20 19.86 1.94 -23.56
C GLU A 20 19.64 1.18 -22.24
N HIS A 21 20.65 1.17 -21.35
CA HIS A 21 20.56 0.61 -20.01
C HIS A 21 20.06 1.61 -18.96
N GLY A 22 19.55 2.79 -19.35
CA GLY A 22 19.00 3.79 -18.44
C GLY A 22 20.04 4.49 -17.54
N LEU A 23 21.34 4.36 -17.86
CA LEU A 23 22.42 4.99 -17.12
C LEU A 23 22.84 6.32 -17.75
N THR A 24 23.09 7.32 -16.91
CA THR A 24 23.68 8.60 -17.33
C THR A 24 25.18 8.47 -17.56
N VAL A 25 25.76 9.44 -18.26
CA VAL A 25 27.20 9.49 -18.48
C VAL A 25 27.96 9.63 -17.16
N GLU A 26 27.39 10.33 -16.19
CA GLU A 26 27.98 10.54 -14.87
C GLU A 26 27.95 9.24 -14.05
N GLU A 27 26.84 8.54 -14.04
CA GLU A 27 26.71 7.21 -13.41
C GLU A 27 27.70 6.22 -14.03
N PHE A 28 27.83 6.20 -15.35
CA PHE A 28 28.80 5.31 -15.99
C PHE A 28 30.25 5.64 -15.63
N ARG A 29 30.63 6.92 -15.56
CA ARG A 29 31.95 7.32 -15.06
C ARG A 29 32.17 6.86 -13.63
N ARG A 30 31.17 7.04 -12.79
CA ARG A 30 31.21 6.56 -11.40
C ARG A 30 31.43 5.05 -11.32
N ILE A 31 30.76 4.26 -12.18
CA ILE A 31 30.97 2.80 -12.26
C ILE A 31 32.44 2.50 -12.60
N LEU A 32 33.02 3.15 -13.62
CA LEU A 32 34.42 2.96 -14.00
C LEU A 32 35.37 3.25 -12.84
N ASP A 33 35.14 4.33 -12.10
CA ASP A 33 35.95 4.72 -10.95
C ASP A 33 35.84 3.70 -9.80
N LEU A 34 34.64 3.18 -9.52
CA LEU A 34 34.38 2.25 -8.42
C LEU A 34 34.94 0.84 -8.67
N ILE A 35 34.84 0.33 -9.90
CA ILE A 35 35.33 -1.02 -10.22
C ILE A 35 36.71 -1.02 -10.87
N ASN A 36 37.26 0.18 -11.17
CA ASN A 36 38.60 0.40 -11.73
C ASN A 36 38.88 -0.35 -13.06
N ARG A 37 37.83 -0.59 -13.84
CA ARG A 37 37.85 -1.20 -15.18
C ARG A 37 36.52 -1.00 -15.90
N PRO A 38 36.45 -1.17 -17.23
CA PRO A 38 35.16 -1.26 -17.92
C PRO A 38 34.37 -2.50 -17.46
N PRO A 39 33.04 -2.37 -17.24
CA PRO A 39 32.18 -3.51 -17.04
C PRO A 39 31.97 -4.26 -18.36
N ASN A 40 31.73 -5.57 -18.30
CA ASN A 40 31.16 -6.29 -19.45
C ASN A 40 29.64 -6.04 -19.53
N LEU A 41 28.98 -6.56 -20.59
CA LEU A 41 27.52 -6.31 -20.80
C LEU A 41 26.66 -6.83 -19.64
N THR A 42 26.98 -8.01 -19.09
CA THR A 42 26.26 -8.59 -17.95
C THR A 42 26.42 -7.72 -16.69
N GLU A 43 27.64 -7.27 -16.42
CA GLU A 43 27.93 -6.37 -15.31
C GLU A 43 27.27 -4.99 -15.49
N LEU A 44 27.23 -4.47 -16.71
CA LEU A 44 26.49 -3.22 -17.02
C LEU A 44 25.00 -3.40 -16.73
N GLY A 45 24.40 -4.53 -17.12
CA GLY A 45 23.02 -4.88 -16.82
C GLY A 45 22.75 -4.91 -15.31
N ILE A 46 23.66 -5.49 -14.52
CA ILE A 46 23.57 -5.49 -13.06
C ILE A 46 23.53 -4.06 -12.51
N PHE A 47 24.46 -3.18 -12.91
CA PHE A 47 24.43 -1.77 -12.51
C PHE A 47 23.17 -1.04 -12.96
N SER A 48 22.70 -1.32 -14.19
CA SER A 48 21.48 -0.72 -14.75
C SER A 48 20.26 -0.97 -13.83
N VAL A 49 20.04 -2.20 -13.41
CA VAL A 49 18.89 -2.52 -12.55
C VAL A 49 19.10 -2.06 -11.11
N MET A 50 20.27 -2.28 -10.53
CA MET A 50 20.57 -1.90 -9.13
C MET A 50 20.65 -0.39 -8.91
N TRP A 51 21.02 0.39 -9.94
CA TRP A 51 21.07 1.86 -9.88
C TRP A 51 19.87 2.53 -10.51
N SER A 52 18.84 1.75 -10.90
CA SER A 52 17.54 2.30 -11.31
C SER A 52 16.90 3.10 -10.16
N GLU A 53 15.97 3.99 -10.47
CA GLU A 53 15.23 4.74 -9.44
C GLU A 53 14.49 3.79 -8.48
N HIS A 54 13.91 2.72 -9.04
CA HIS A 54 13.15 1.73 -8.29
C HIS A 54 14.00 1.01 -7.23
N CYS A 55 15.23 0.54 -7.58
CA CYS A 55 16.07 -0.21 -6.63
C CYS A 55 16.91 0.69 -5.70
N SER A 56 17.40 1.84 -6.22
CA SER A 56 18.34 2.68 -5.48
C SER A 56 17.72 3.82 -4.70
N TYR A 57 16.45 4.18 -5.02
CA TYR A 57 15.77 5.35 -4.43
C TYR A 57 16.59 6.64 -4.55
N LYS A 58 17.39 6.78 -5.61
CA LYS A 58 18.42 7.83 -5.76
C LYS A 58 17.87 9.26 -5.68
N SER A 59 16.60 9.49 -6.08
CA SER A 59 15.95 10.80 -5.99
C SER A 59 15.23 11.02 -4.66
N SER A 60 14.72 9.98 -4.02
CA SER A 60 13.82 10.07 -2.85
C SER A 60 14.51 9.81 -1.51
N ARG A 61 15.60 9.02 -1.49
CA ARG A 61 16.35 8.62 -0.28
C ARG A 61 16.69 9.76 0.68
N PRO A 62 17.13 10.97 0.22
CA PRO A 62 17.46 12.09 1.12
C PRO A 62 16.25 12.59 1.94
N TYR A 63 15.04 12.44 1.42
CA TYR A 63 13.80 12.85 2.08
C TYR A 63 13.29 11.75 3.02
N LEU A 64 13.33 10.48 2.58
CA LEU A 64 12.85 9.33 3.36
C LEU A 64 13.61 9.14 4.68
N ARG A 65 14.91 9.47 4.72
CA ARG A 65 15.72 9.44 5.94
C ARG A 65 15.23 10.34 7.08
N LYS A 66 14.28 11.27 6.79
CA LYS A 66 13.69 12.18 7.80
C LYS A 66 12.48 11.56 8.51
N LEU A 67 11.96 10.44 8.04
CA LEU A 67 10.79 9.79 8.63
C LEU A 67 11.12 9.17 9.99
N PRO A 68 10.19 9.19 10.96
CA PRO A 68 10.38 8.55 12.25
C PRO A 68 10.22 7.04 12.11
N VAL A 69 11.32 6.30 12.25
CA VAL A 69 11.36 4.84 12.07
C VAL A 69 11.55 4.08 13.38
N GLU A 70 11.79 4.79 14.48
CA GLU A 70 12.03 4.22 15.80
C GLU A 70 10.76 4.24 16.64
N GLY A 71 10.55 3.20 17.45
CA GLY A 71 9.43 3.07 18.38
C GLY A 71 9.67 1.92 19.36
N ALA A 72 9.04 1.97 20.52
CA ALA A 72 9.23 0.97 21.58
C ALA A 72 8.90 -0.47 21.13
N ASN A 73 7.97 -0.61 20.20
CA ASN A 73 7.49 -1.92 19.71
C ASN A 73 8.08 -2.28 18.33
N VAL A 74 8.98 -1.46 17.76
CA VAL A 74 9.62 -1.73 16.47
C VAL A 74 10.73 -2.75 16.67
N LEU A 75 10.57 -3.95 16.11
CA LEU A 75 11.60 -4.99 16.09
C LEU A 75 12.47 -4.87 14.82
N GLN A 76 11.88 -4.46 13.70
CA GLN A 76 12.56 -4.21 12.45
C GLN A 76 11.91 -3.00 11.76
N GLY A 77 12.70 -1.97 11.52
CA GLY A 77 12.34 -0.82 10.69
C GLY A 77 12.75 -1.00 9.22
N PRO A 78 12.72 0.09 8.41
CA PRO A 78 13.13 0.06 7.00
C PRO A 78 14.58 -0.43 6.82
N GLY A 79 14.84 -1.18 5.73
CA GLY A 79 16.15 -1.78 5.40
C GLY A 79 16.13 -3.28 5.23
N GLU A 80 15.05 -3.95 5.64
CA GLU A 80 14.70 -5.33 5.34
C GLU A 80 13.46 -5.39 4.44
N ASN A 81 13.00 -6.60 4.10
CA ASN A 81 11.88 -6.78 3.17
C ASN A 81 10.57 -6.15 3.68
N ALA A 82 10.32 -6.17 4.99
CA ALA A 82 9.13 -5.59 5.60
C ALA A 82 9.42 -5.08 7.02
N GLY A 83 8.53 -4.21 7.53
CA GLY A 83 8.56 -3.75 8.92
C GLY A 83 7.99 -4.79 9.88
N VAL A 84 8.53 -4.83 11.10
CA VAL A 84 8.10 -5.78 12.15
C VAL A 84 7.80 -5.05 13.44
N ILE A 85 6.57 -5.21 13.93
CA ILE A 85 6.08 -4.60 15.18
C ILE A 85 5.72 -5.69 16.18
N ASP A 86 6.26 -5.60 17.39
CA ASP A 86 5.90 -6.45 18.52
C ASP A 86 4.46 -6.15 18.99
N ILE A 87 3.64 -7.18 19.11
CA ILE A 87 2.27 -7.09 19.61
C ILE A 87 2.09 -7.79 20.97
N GLY A 88 3.20 -8.16 21.61
CA GLY A 88 3.22 -8.89 22.88
C GLY A 88 2.96 -10.39 22.73
N ASP A 89 3.00 -11.10 23.83
CA ASP A 89 2.81 -12.56 23.92
C ASP A 89 3.80 -13.37 23.06
N GLY A 90 4.99 -12.80 22.75
CA GLY A 90 6.00 -13.41 21.89
C GLY A 90 5.60 -13.44 20.40
N LEU A 91 4.68 -12.57 20.00
CA LEU A 91 4.17 -12.43 18.64
C LEU A 91 4.47 -11.06 18.05
N ALA A 92 4.72 -11.02 16.75
CA ALA A 92 4.89 -9.79 16.00
C ALA A 92 4.09 -9.81 14.70
N VAL A 93 3.68 -8.64 14.23
CA VAL A 93 3.11 -8.44 12.90
C VAL A 93 4.18 -7.94 11.96
N VAL A 94 4.17 -8.46 10.74
CA VAL A 94 5.07 -8.09 9.64
C VAL A 94 4.21 -7.52 8.54
N PHE A 95 4.52 -6.32 8.05
CA PHE A 95 3.68 -5.69 7.05
C PHE A 95 4.43 -4.73 6.13
N LYS A 96 3.93 -4.61 4.91
CA LYS A 96 4.41 -3.70 3.88
C LYS A 96 3.31 -3.39 2.87
N ILE A 97 3.40 -2.23 2.24
CA ILE A 97 2.64 -1.88 1.03
C ILE A 97 3.61 -1.55 -0.09
N GLU A 98 3.28 -1.95 -1.32
CA GLU A 98 4.12 -1.72 -2.49
C GLU A 98 3.29 -1.45 -3.73
N SER A 99 3.82 -0.62 -4.65
CA SER A 99 3.18 -0.27 -5.92
C SER A 99 3.47 -1.30 -7.01
N HIS A 100 2.45 -1.61 -7.81
CA HIS A 100 2.57 -2.38 -9.05
C HIS A 100 1.81 -1.70 -10.21
N ASN A 101 1.99 -0.38 -10.32
CA ASN A 101 1.21 0.52 -11.18
C ASN A 101 1.45 0.26 -12.67
N HIS A 102 2.70 0.39 -13.11
CA HIS A 102 3.08 0.30 -14.53
C HIS A 102 2.74 -1.06 -15.15
N PRO A 103 3.09 -2.21 -14.52
CA PRO A 103 2.69 -3.51 -15.05
C PRO A 103 1.18 -3.68 -15.14
N SER A 104 0.42 -3.17 -14.16
CA SER A 104 -1.05 -3.28 -14.12
C SER A 104 -1.74 -2.42 -15.16
N PHE A 105 -1.15 -1.31 -15.60
CA PHE A 105 -1.68 -0.52 -16.71
C PHE A 105 -1.53 -1.24 -18.06
N ILE A 106 -0.43 -1.98 -18.23
CA ILE A 106 -0.13 -2.72 -19.47
C ILE A 106 -0.93 -4.02 -19.56
N GLU A 107 -0.86 -4.83 -18.50
CA GLU A 107 -1.54 -6.13 -18.34
C GLU A 107 -2.25 -6.18 -16.98
N PRO A 108 -3.49 -5.69 -16.88
CA PRO A 108 -4.11 -5.44 -15.58
C PRO A 108 -4.25 -6.70 -14.72
N HIS A 109 -4.59 -7.85 -15.31
CA HIS A 109 -4.68 -9.11 -14.57
C HIS A 109 -3.30 -9.55 -14.05
N GLN A 110 -2.32 -9.70 -14.92
CA GLN A 110 -1.00 -10.19 -14.55
C GLN A 110 -0.24 -9.20 -13.66
N GLY A 111 -0.32 -7.89 -13.98
CA GLY A 111 0.30 -6.85 -13.18
C GLY A 111 -0.24 -6.81 -11.75
N ALA A 112 -1.54 -6.87 -11.55
CA ALA A 112 -2.14 -6.87 -10.22
C ALA A 112 -1.89 -8.20 -9.48
N ALA A 113 -1.98 -9.33 -10.18
CA ALA A 113 -1.68 -10.65 -9.62
C ALA A 113 -0.24 -10.74 -9.09
N THR A 114 0.74 -10.28 -9.87
CA THR A 114 2.16 -10.28 -9.45
C THR A 114 2.45 -9.26 -8.37
N GLY A 115 1.71 -8.14 -8.31
CA GLY A 115 1.77 -7.21 -7.18
C GLY A 115 1.38 -7.86 -5.86
N VAL A 116 0.28 -8.63 -5.85
CA VAL A 116 -0.15 -9.41 -4.67
C VAL A 116 0.87 -10.50 -4.33
N GLY A 117 1.43 -11.19 -5.31
CA GLY A 117 2.47 -12.22 -5.09
C GLY A 117 3.75 -11.63 -4.50
N GLY A 118 4.26 -10.54 -5.07
CA GLY A 118 5.47 -9.86 -4.61
C GLY A 118 5.37 -9.41 -3.16
N ILE A 119 4.26 -8.74 -2.81
CA ILE A 119 4.09 -8.26 -1.43
C ILE A 119 3.94 -9.39 -0.42
N MET A 120 3.34 -10.53 -0.80
CA MET A 120 3.31 -11.71 0.08
C MET A 120 4.70 -12.30 0.30
N ARG A 121 5.55 -12.35 -0.76
CA ARG A 121 6.94 -12.86 -0.63
C ARG A 121 7.74 -12.03 0.35
N ASP A 122 7.66 -10.71 0.32
CA ASP A 122 8.30 -9.84 1.31
C ASP A 122 7.92 -10.21 2.75
N ILE A 123 6.66 -10.55 2.97
CA ILE A 123 6.16 -10.89 4.30
C ILE A 123 6.67 -12.26 4.76
N PHE A 124 6.56 -13.32 3.93
CA PHE A 124 7.01 -14.63 4.41
C PHE A 124 8.54 -14.79 4.35
N THR A 125 9.26 -13.97 3.59
CA THR A 125 10.73 -13.85 3.68
C THR A 125 11.19 -13.49 5.10
N MET A 126 10.39 -12.71 5.83
CA MET A 126 10.65 -12.38 7.24
C MET A 126 10.25 -13.50 8.22
N GLY A 127 9.90 -14.70 7.73
CA GLY A 127 9.43 -15.83 8.55
C GLY A 127 7.94 -15.75 8.93
N ALA A 128 7.24 -14.72 8.49
CA ALA A 128 5.86 -14.49 8.85
C ALA A 128 4.89 -15.24 7.93
N ARG A 129 3.82 -15.79 8.49
CA ARG A 129 2.71 -16.30 7.70
C ARG A 129 1.80 -15.16 7.25
N PRO A 130 1.60 -14.92 5.94
CA PRO A 130 0.61 -13.98 5.46
C PRO A 130 -0.80 -14.33 5.98
N ILE A 131 -1.52 -13.35 6.53
CA ILE A 131 -2.85 -13.52 7.11
C ILE A 131 -3.87 -12.50 6.62
N ALA A 132 -3.46 -11.42 5.96
CA ALA A 132 -4.33 -10.41 5.39
C ALA A 132 -3.70 -9.74 4.18
N LEU A 133 -4.55 -9.43 3.18
CA LEU A 133 -4.26 -8.58 2.03
C LEU A 133 -5.23 -7.40 2.02
N LEU A 134 -4.74 -6.23 1.64
CA LEU A 134 -5.52 -5.04 1.31
C LEU A 134 -4.93 -4.41 0.05
N ASN A 135 -5.69 -3.54 -0.60
CA ASN A 135 -5.19 -2.81 -1.76
C ASN A 135 -5.64 -1.35 -1.71
N SER A 136 -4.81 -0.44 -2.20
CA SER A 136 -5.22 0.91 -2.55
C SER A 136 -5.17 1.05 -4.07
N LEU A 137 -6.33 1.28 -4.67
CA LEU A 137 -6.52 1.28 -6.11
C LEU A 137 -6.98 2.66 -6.58
N ARG A 138 -6.41 3.15 -7.69
CA ARG A 138 -6.81 4.42 -8.32
C ARG A 138 -7.05 4.20 -9.80
N PHE A 139 -8.21 4.65 -10.27
CA PHE A 139 -8.61 4.55 -11.67
C PHE A 139 -9.12 5.90 -12.19
N GLY A 140 -9.14 6.04 -13.51
CA GLY A 140 -9.74 7.18 -14.18
C GLY A 140 -11.27 7.16 -14.18
N ASP A 141 -11.84 7.93 -15.10
CA ASP A 141 -13.29 8.05 -15.26
C ASP A 141 -13.93 6.73 -15.71
N LEU A 142 -14.95 6.28 -15.00
CA LEU A 142 -15.65 5.01 -15.30
C LEU A 142 -16.47 5.05 -16.60
N GLU A 143 -16.78 6.21 -17.15
CA GLU A 143 -17.36 6.35 -18.49
C GLU A 143 -16.41 5.87 -19.59
N GLU A 144 -15.09 5.92 -19.36
CA GLU A 144 -14.08 5.48 -20.32
C GLU A 144 -14.01 3.93 -20.38
N PRO A 145 -14.18 3.32 -21.58
CA PRO A 145 -14.12 1.86 -21.72
C PRO A 145 -12.79 1.26 -21.24
N ARG A 146 -11.68 2.00 -21.44
CA ARG A 146 -10.35 1.56 -20.99
C ARG A 146 -10.27 1.46 -19.48
N THR A 147 -10.83 2.42 -18.75
CA THR A 147 -10.89 2.41 -17.28
C THR A 147 -11.64 1.18 -16.77
N ARG A 148 -12.81 0.86 -17.36
CA ARG A 148 -13.57 -0.34 -16.96
C ARG A 148 -12.80 -1.63 -17.24
N PHE A 149 -12.12 -1.72 -18.38
CA PHE A 149 -11.25 -2.86 -18.70
C PHE A 149 -10.13 -3.02 -17.67
N LEU A 150 -9.45 -1.92 -17.31
CA LEU A 150 -8.38 -1.93 -16.32
C LEU A 150 -8.92 -2.32 -14.93
N LEU A 151 -10.03 -1.73 -14.50
CA LEU A 151 -10.69 -2.05 -13.24
C LEU A 151 -11.02 -3.55 -13.12
N ASN A 152 -11.71 -4.10 -14.13
CA ASN A 152 -12.08 -5.51 -14.14
C ASN A 152 -10.84 -6.42 -14.10
N GLY A 153 -9.83 -6.12 -14.92
CA GLY A 153 -8.61 -6.94 -14.97
C GLY A 153 -7.79 -6.88 -13.69
N VAL A 154 -7.68 -5.71 -13.07
CA VAL A 154 -6.98 -5.54 -11.78
C VAL A 154 -7.70 -6.31 -10.67
N VAL A 155 -9.01 -6.13 -10.53
CA VAL A 155 -9.82 -6.81 -9.50
C VAL A 155 -9.75 -8.34 -9.68
N ASP A 156 -9.85 -8.84 -10.92
CA ASP A 156 -9.73 -10.27 -11.24
C ASP A 156 -8.32 -10.81 -10.92
N GLY A 157 -7.26 -10.04 -11.22
CA GLY A 157 -5.87 -10.41 -10.88
C GLY A 157 -5.64 -10.54 -9.38
N ILE A 158 -6.11 -9.56 -8.59
CA ILE A 158 -6.05 -9.60 -7.12
C ILE A 158 -6.83 -10.79 -6.59
N ALA A 159 -8.07 -10.99 -7.07
CA ALA A 159 -8.95 -12.08 -6.66
C ALA A 159 -8.30 -13.45 -6.94
N SER A 160 -7.83 -13.67 -8.18
CA SER A 160 -7.25 -14.94 -8.59
C SER A 160 -6.03 -15.32 -7.74
N TYR A 161 -5.19 -14.35 -7.42
CA TYR A 161 -3.96 -14.61 -6.64
C TYR A 161 -4.26 -14.84 -5.17
N GLY A 162 -4.98 -13.93 -4.50
CA GLY A 162 -5.33 -14.03 -3.08
C GLY A 162 -6.17 -15.27 -2.78
N ASN A 163 -7.21 -15.53 -3.59
CA ASN A 163 -8.08 -16.69 -3.42
C ASN A 163 -7.33 -18.01 -3.59
N CYS A 164 -6.44 -18.13 -4.57
CA CYS A 164 -5.66 -19.33 -4.81
C CYS A 164 -4.63 -19.61 -3.71
N THR A 165 -3.94 -18.57 -3.22
CA THR A 165 -2.97 -18.70 -2.13
C THR A 165 -3.64 -18.97 -0.78
N GLY A 166 -4.93 -18.66 -0.64
CA GLY A 166 -5.69 -18.82 0.60
C GLY A 166 -5.29 -17.80 1.66
N VAL A 167 -4.95 -16.59 1.22
CA VAL A 167 -4.75 -15.41 2.07
C VAL A 167 -5.93 -14.46 1.85
N PRO A 168 -6.70 -14.09 2.89
CA PRO A 168 -7.90 -13.30 2.70
C PRO A 168 -7.58 -11.86 2.29
N THR A 169 -8.30 -11.33 1.29
CA THR A 169 -8.31 -9.91 0.98
C THR A 169 -9.45 -9.25 1.76
N VAL A 170 -9.09 -8.52 2.81
CA VAL A 170 -10.02 -8.14 3.89
C VAL A 170 -10.48 -6.69 3.86
N GLY A 171 -9.94 -5.87 2.97
CA GLY A 171 -10.25 -4.46 2.87
C GLY A 171 -9.39 -3.73 1.85
N GLY A 172 -9.31 -2.44 1.99
CA GLY A 172 -8.59 -1.53 1.11
C GLY A 172 -9.47 -0.37 0.69
N GLU A 173 -8.99 0.42 -0.27
CA GLU A 173 -9.72 1.53 -0.85
C GLU A 173 -9.69 1.50 -2.38
N ILE A 174 -10.67 2.11 -2.99
CA ILE A 174 -10.70 2.33 -4.43
C ILE A 174 -11.25 3.72 -4.73
N TYR A 175 -10.53 4.48 -5.55
CA TYR A 175 -10.82 5.88 -5.85
C TYR A 175 -10.80 6.13 -7.36
N PHE A 176 -11.60 7.09 -7.81
CA PHE A 176 -11.76 7.43 -9.21
C PHE A 176 -11.57 8.93 -9.41
N ASP A 177 -10.63 9.30 -10.28
CA ASP A 177 -10.42 10.70 -10.69
C ASP A 177 -9.79 10.73 -12.08
N SER A 178 -10.14 11.72 -12.89
CA SER A 178 -9.65 11.86 -14.26
C SER A 178 -8.13 11.95 -14.38
N CYS A 179 -7.43 12.37 -13.31
CA CYS A 179 -5.97 12.40 -13.29
C CYS A 179 -5.32 11.00 -13.46
N TYR A 180 -6.09 9.93 -13.24
CA TYR A 180 -5.64 8.54 -13.42
C TYR A 180 -6.05 7.91 -14.77
N ASN A 181 -6.67 8.65 -15.69
CA ASN A 181 -7.13 8.10 -16.98
C ASN A 181 -6.02 7.42 -17.80
N GLY A 182 -4.82 7.95 -17.77
CA GLY A 182 -3.66 7.41 -18.46
C GLY A 182 -2.68 6.62 -17.61
N ASN A 183 -2.90 6.55 -16.29
CA ASN A 183 -1.95 5.95 -15.34
C ASN A 183 -2.66 5.54 -14.06
N ILE A 184 -3.06 4.27 -13.97
CA ILE A 184 -3.72 3.72 -12.78
C ILE A 184 -2.71 3.44 -11.66
N LEU A 185 -3.18 3.44 -10.42
CA LEU A 185 -2.39 2.99 -9.27
C LEU A 185 -2.93 1.67 -8.73
N VAL A 186 -2.02 0.73 -8.51
CA VAL A 186 -2.29 -0.56 -7.87
C VAL A 186 -1.25 -0.73 -6.78
N ASN A 187 -1.66 -0.44 -5.54
CA ASN A 187 -0.80 -0.62 -4.38
C ASN A 187 -1.31 -1.83 -3.58
N ALA A 188 -0.47 -2.82 -3.40
CA ALA A 188 -0.79 -4.04 -2.68
C ALA A 188 -0.16 -4.04 -1.29
N PHE A 189 -0.98 -4.30 -0.27
CA PHE A 189 -0.56 -4.43 1.13
C PHE A 189 -0.70 -5.88 1.58
N CYS A 190 0.26 -6.35 2.36
CA CYS A 190 0.17 -7.63 3.05
C CYS A 190 0.59 -7.51 4.52
N LEU A 191 -0.13 -8.24 5.38
CA LEU A 191 0.22 -8.41 6.78
C LEU A 191 0.39 -9.89 7.10
N GLY A 192 1.47 -10.22 7.81
CA GLY A 192 1.76 -11.54 8.31
C GLY A 192 1.93 -11.58 9.82
N LEU A 193 1.91 -12.79 10.37
CA LEU A 193 2.13 -13.05 11.79
C LEU A 193 3.35 -13.95 11.97
N VAL A 194 4.24 -13.57 12.90
CA VAL A 194 5.47 -14.28 13.22
C VAL A 194 5.67 -14.36 14.74
N LYS A 195 6.44 -15.35 15.19
CA LYS A 195 6.96 -15.35 16.55
C LYS A 195 8.21 -14.46 16.63
N THR A 196 8.36 -13.72 17.72
CA THR A 196 9.49 -12.77 17.89
C THR A 196 10.86 -13.44 17.89
N ASP A 197 10.92 -14.74 18.21
CA ASP A 197 12.14 -15.57 18.17
C ASP A 197 12.39 -16.26 16.83
N ARG A 198 11.57 -16.01 15.81
CA ARG A 198 11.63 -16.62 14.47
C ARG A 198 11.52 -15.61 13.33
N ILE A 199 12.04 -14.41 13.55
CA ILE A 199 12.18 -13.39 12.51
C ILE A 199 13.43 -13.69 11.69
N PHE A 200 13.29 -13.79 10.38
CA PHE A 200 14.38 -14.00 9.44
C PHE A 200 14.78 -12.68 8.77
N CYS A 201 16.06 -12.54 8.47
CA CYS A 201 16.64 -11.42 7.76
C CYS A 201 17.34 -11.91 6.48
N ALA A 202 17.45 -11.01 5.51
CA ALA A 202 18.05 -11.32 4.22
C ALA A 202 19.57 -11.14 4.26
N GLY A 203 20.27 -12.04 4.96
CA GLY A 203 21.74 -12.00 5.08
C GLY A 203 22.43 -13.27 4.59
N ALA A 204 23.47 -13.14 3.74
CA ALA A 204 24.32 -14.24 3.33
C ALA A 204 25.45 -14.47 4.36
N GLY A 205 25.07 -14.84 5.59
CA GLY A 205 26.02 -15.09 6.68
C GLY A 205 26.69 -16.45 6.61
N GLY A 206 27.87 -16.57 7.24
CA GLY A 206 28.62 -17.85 7.39
C GLY A 206 29.35 -18.29 6.12
N VAL A 207 30.67 -18.01 6.06
CA VAL A 207 31.50 -18.44 4.93
C VAL A 207 31.45 -19.97 4.76
N GLY A 208 31.19 -20.44 3.55
CA GLY A 208 31.00 -21.86 3.21
C GLY A 208 29.55 -22.32 3.26
N ASN A 209 28.59 -21.49 3.76
CA ASN A 209 27.19 -21.80 3.69
C ASN A 209 26.69 -21.84 2.24
N GLN A 210 25.74 -22.74 1.97
CA GLN A 210 25.28 -23.03 0.63
C GLN A 210 24.19 -22.04 0.18
N ILE A 211 24.27 -21.62 -1.08
CA ILE A 211 23.24 -20.81 -1.73
C ILE A 211 22.26 -21.73 -2.43
N LEU A 212 21.04 -21.79 -1.92
CA LEU A 212 19.96 -22.65 -2.41
C LEU A 212 18.91 -21.82 -3.15
N TYR A 213 18.75 -22.10 -4.44
CA TYR A 213 17.65 -21.61 -5.27
C TYR A 213 16.40 -22.45 -5.04
N VAL A 214 15.23 -21.82 -4.90
CA VAL A 214 13.95 -22.50 -4.63
C VAL A 214 12.83 -21.86 -5.45
N GLY A 215 11.91 -22.67 -5.98
CA GLY A 215 10.65 -22.23 -6.59
C GLY A 215 10.58 -22.45 -8.09
N SER A 216 9.92 -21.55 -8.81
CA SER A 216 9.73 -21.65 -10.25
C SER A 216 11.04 -21.63 -11.03
N LYS A 217 11.05 -22.26 -12.21
CA LYS A 217 12.19 -22.19 -13.11
C LYS A 217 12.33 -20.79 -13.71
N THR A 218 13.57 -20.33 -13.84
CA THR A 218 13.89 -19.03 -14.44
C THR A 218 13.59 -19.04 -15.94
N GLY A 219 12.79 -18.08 -16.40
CA GLY A 219 12.48 -17.81 -17.81
C GLY A 219 12.92 -16.42 -18.22
N ARG A 220 12.53 -15.97 -19.43
CA ARG A 220 12.81 -14.61 -19.97
C ARG A 220 11.74 -13.59 -19.55
N ASP A 221 11.09 -13.79 -18.40
CA ASP A 221 10.05 -12.89 -17.92
C ASP A 221 10.66 -11.66 -17.28
N GLY A 222 10.07 -10.49 -17.54
CA GLY A 222 10.36 -9.26 -16.81
C GLY A 222 11.80 -8.76 -16.89
N ILE A 223 12.61 -9.19 -17.87
CA ILE A 223 13.99 -8.71 -18.02
C ILE A 223 13.95 -7.19 -18.20
N HIS A 224 14.54 -6.44 -17.26
CA HIS A 224 14.40 -5.00 -17.09
C HIS A 224 12.94 -4.53 -16.84
N GLY A 225 12.02 -5.40 -16.46
CA GLY A 225 10.62 -5.07 -16.26
C GLY A 225 10.42 -3.94 -15.25
N ALA A 226 10.70 -4.19 -13.98
CA ALA A 226 10.54 -3.18 -12.94
C ALA A 226 11.47 -1.97 -13.15
N SER A 227 12.73 -2.17 -13.55
CA SER A 227 13.70 -1.10 -13.66
C SER A 227 13.43 -0.12 -14.80
N LEU A 228 12.98 -0.59 -15.97
CA LEU A 228 12.64 0.27 -17.11
C LEU A 228 11.21 0.82 -17.02
N LEU A 229 10.24 0.00 -16.63
CA LEU A 229 8.85 0.45 -16.53
C LEU A 229 8.66 1.50 -15.43
N ALA A 230 9.32 1.31 -14.28
CA ALA A 230 9.22 2.23 -13.15
C ALA A 230 10.18 3.45 -13.26
N SER A 231 10.88 3.62 -14.37
CA SER A 231 11.82 4.73 -14.60
C SER A 231 11.54 5.49 -15.89
N SER A 232 10.36 5.31 -16.48
CA SER A 232 9.93 6.01 -17.71
C SER A 232 8.45 6.32 -17.69
N GLU A 233 8.07 7.44 -18.29
CA GLU A 233 6.67 7.84 -18.51
C GLU A 233 5.98 6.91 -19.52
N PHE A 234 4.66 6.86 -19.48
CA PHE A 234 3.85 6.17 -20.49
C PHE A 234 3.77 6.99 -21.79
N ASP A 235 4.00 6.31 -22.92
CA ASP A 235 3.90 6.86 -24.27
C ASP A 235 3.14 5.91 -25.23
N GLU A 236 3.11 6.25 -26.51
CA GLU A 236 2.43 5.45 -27.53
C GLU A 236 3.04 4.05 -27.76
N THR A 237 4.29 3.83 -27.28
CA THR A 237 5.02 2.55 -27.40
C THR A 237 4.83 1.66 -26.17
N THR A 238 4.08 2.12 -25.17
CA THR A 238 3.92 1.42 -23.89
C THR A 238 3.29 0.03 -24.05
N GLU A 239 2.36 -0.14 -24.98
CA GLU A 239 1.76 -1.46 -25.27
C GLU A 239 2.75 -2.46 -25.87
N ASP A 240 3.78 -1.99 -26.57
CA ASP A 240 4.85 -2.85 -27.12
C ASP A 240 5.74 -3.45 -26.01
N LYS A 241 5.66 -2.89 -24.78
CA LYS A 241 6.39 -3.38 -23.59
C LYS A 241 5.70 -4.56 -22.89
N ARG A 242 4.59 -5.06 -23.42
CA ARG A 242 3.83 -6.20 -22.89
C ARG A 242 4.70 -7.44 -22.52
N PRO A 243 5.71 -7.83 -23.32
CA PRO A 243 6.59 -8.95 -22.97
C PRO A 243 7.45 -8.73 -21.72
N THR A 244 7.57 -7.49 -21.23
CA THR A 244 8.32 -7.17 -20.01
C THR A 244 7.50 -7.30 -18.72
N VAL A 245 6.18 -7.53 -18.84
CA VAL A 245 5.32 -7.78 -17.67
C VAL A 245 5.56 -9.19 -17.15
N GLN A 246 5.68 -9.29 -15.85
CA GLN A 246 5.83 -10.56 -15.13
C GLN A 246 4.52 -11.35 -15.18
N VAL A 247 4.64 -12.67 -15.08
CA VAL A 247 3.49 -13.60 -15.04
C VAL A 247 3.46 -14.31 -13.70
N GLY A 248 2.37 -14.15 -12.96
CA GLY A 248 2.18 -14.77 -11.64
C GLY A 248 1.60 -16.18 -11.73
N ALA A 249 2.07 -17.07 -10.86
CA ALA A 249 1.60 -18.44 -10.71
C ALA A 249 1.13 -18.70 -9.25
N PRO A 250 -0.07 -18.25 -8.86
CA PRO A 250 -0.50 -18.25 -7.45
C PRO A 250 -0.53 -19.63 -6.80
N PHE A 251 -0.73 -20.69 -7.58
CA PHE A 251 -0.64 -22.06 -7.06
C PHE A 251 0.80 -22.41 -6.62
N ILE A 252 1.81 -22.01 -7.38
CA ILE A 252 3.22 -22.22 -7.01
C ILE A 252 3.56 -21.36 -5.78
N GLU A 253 3.09 -20.12 -5.74
CA GLU A 253 3.26 -19.26 -4.56
C GLU A 253 2.67 -19.89 -3.30
N LYS A 254 1.49 -20.52 -3.39
CA LYS A 254 0.88 -21.25 -2.28
C LYS A 254 1.79 -22.39 -1.77
N LEU A 255 2.37 -23.16 -2.67
CA LEU A 255 3.30 -24.23 -2.31
C LEU A 255 4.58 -23.66 -1.69
N LEU A 256 5.07 -22.54 -2.25
CA LEU A 256 6.27 -21.84 -1.78
C LEU A 256 6.09 -21.31 -0.35
N ILE A 257 4.94 -20.66 -0.04
CA ILE A 257 4.62 -20.22 1.32
C ILE A 257 4.71 -21.38 2.32
N GLU A 258 4.07 -22.52 2.02
CA GLU A 258 4.06 -23.64 2.95
C GLU A 258 5.45 -24.30 3.11
N ALA A 259 6.21 -24.42 2.02
CA ALA A 259 7.56 -24.95 2.03
C ALA A 259 8.52 -24.04 2.84
N CYS A 260 8.49 -22.73 2.62
CA CYS A 260 9.30 -21.77 3.35
C CYS A 260 8.99 -21.79 4.85
N LEU A 261 7.71 -21.76 5.22
CA LEU A 261 7.29 -21.84 6.61
C LEU A 261 7.63 -23.19 7.29
N GLU A 262 7.82 -24.25 6.50
CA GLU A 262 8.35 -25.53 7.02
C GLU A 262 9.87 -25.46 7.22
N LEU A 263 10.61 -24.87 6.26
CA LEU A 263 12.06 -24.64 6.36
C LEU A 263 12.43 -23.74 7.54
N PHE A 264 11.66 -22.71 7.81
CA PHE A 264 11.90 -21.77 8.92
C PHE A 264 11.78 -22.38 10.33
N LYS A 265 11.41 -23.65 10.45
CA LYS A 265 11.45 -24.35 11.73
C LYS A 265 12.84 -24.82 12.12
N PHE A 266 13.81 -24.78 11.19
CA PHE A 266 15.15 -25.29 11.36
C PHE A 266 16.16 -24.16 11.54
N ASP A 267 17.09 -24.33 12.47
CA ASP A 267 18.12 -23.33 12.79
C ASP A 267 19.25 -23.27 11.76
N TRP A 268 19.38 -24.29 10.87
CA TRP A 268 20.35 -24.31 9.77
C TRP A 268 19.94 -23.44 8.57
N VAL A 269 18.76 -22.84 8.57
CA VAL A 269 18.39 -21.76 7.64
C VAL A 269 18.93 -20.45 8.17
N VAL A 270 19.92 -19.88 7.48
CA VAL A 270 20.68 -18.72 7.96
C VAL A 270 20.10 -17.41 7.43
N GLY A 271 19.66 -17.39 6.17
CA GLY A 271 19.10 -16.21 5.55
C GLY A 271 18.21 -16.55 4.36
N VAL A 272 17.33 -15.64 4.00
CA VAL A 272 16.39 -15.81 2.89
C VAL A 272 16.04 -14.47 2.25
N GLN A 273 15.92 -14.46 0.92
CA GLN A 273 15.49 -13.30 0.14
C GLN A 273 14.59 -13.80 -0.99
N ASP A 274 13.57 -13.01 -1.34
CA ASP A 274 12.80 -13.24 -2.55
C ASP A 274 13.58 -12.80 -3.80
N MET A 275 13.15 -13.26 -4.96
CA MET A 275 13.66 -12.84 -6.26
C MET A 275 12.57 -12.04 -6.97
N GLY A 276 12.27 -10.82 -6.48
CA GLY A 276 11.35 -9.88 -7.06
C GLY A 276 11.98 -9.07 -8.20
N ALA A 277 11.97 -7.76 -8.05
CA ALA A 277 12.64 -6.84 -9.00
C ALA A 277 14.12 -7.15 -9.12
N ALA A 278 14.65 -7.14 -10.36
CA ALA A 278 16.02 -7.52 -10.70
C ALA A 278 16.43 -8.97 -10.33
N GLY A 279 15.51 -9.80 -9.88
CA GLY A 279 15.62 -11.24 -9.75
C GLY A 279 16.81 -11.73 -8.93
N LEU A 280 17.64 -12.61 -9.52
CA LEU A 280 18.82 -13.20 -8.86
C LEU A 280 19.91 -12.14 -8.59
N THR A 281 19.92 -11.04 -9.34
CA THR A 281 20.86 -9.92 -9.14
C THR A 281 20.62 -9.26 -7.80
N SER A 282 19.44 -8.69 -7.57
CA SER A 282 19.13 -7.98 -6.32
C SER A 282 19.28 -8.89 -5.12
N SER A 283 18.68 -10.08 -5.15
CA SER A 283 18.73 -11.01 -4.02
C SER A 283 20.15 -11.38 -3.61
N SER A 284 21.04 -11.70 -4.54
CA SER A 284 22.41 -12.10 -4.21
C SER A 284 23.27 -10.94 -3.69
N PHE A 285 23.17 -9.75 -4.31
CA PHE A 285 23.96 -8.59 -3.89
C PHE A 285 23.48 -8.02 -2.55
N GLU A 286 22.18 -7.92 -2.33
CA GLU A 286 21.62 -7.43 -1.07
C GLU A 286 21.93 -8.36 0.10
N MET A 287 21.77 -9.67 -0.07
CA MET A 287 22.10 -10.64 0.98
C MET A 287 23.59 -10.59 1.34
N ALA A 288 24.48 -10.48 0.36
CA ALA A 288 25.93 -10.33 0.58
C ALA A 288 26.23 -9.02 1.31
N HIS A 289 25.60 -7.91 0.90
CA HIS A 289 25.78 -6.58 1.50
C HIS A 289 25.41 -6.57 2.98
N ARG A 290 24.20 -7.05 3.31
CA ARG A 290 23.70 -7.06 4.69
C ARG A 290 24.55 -7.90 5.64
N ALA A 291 25.14 -8.99 5.14
CA ALA A 291 26.02 -9.84 5.93
C ALA A 291 27.50 -9.39 5.95
N GLY A 292 27.87 -8.42 5.10
CA GLY A 292 29.27 -7.99 4.93
C GLY A 292 30.18 -9.06 4.32
N THR A 293 29.62 -10.02 3.57
CA THR A 293 30.27 -11.17 2.95
C THR A 293 30.29 -11.03 1.42
N GLY A 294 30.61 -12.09 0.72
CA GLY A 294 30.40 -12.25 -0.71
C GLY A 294 29.69 -13.54 -1.06
N VAL A 295 29.37 -13.69 -2.33
CA VAL A 295 28.66 -14.86 -2.85
C VAL A 295 29.35 -15.34 -4.14
N PHE A 296 29.60 -16.65 -4.21
CA PHE A 296 29.96 -17.33 -5.45
C PHE A 296 28.77 -18.11 -5.99
N MET A 297 28.45 -17.96 -7.28
CA MET A 297 27.35 -18.68 -7.93
C MET A 297 27.79 -19.30 -9.27
N ASP A 298 27.18 -20.45 -9.59
CA ASP A 298 27.29 -21.12 -10.89
C ASP A 298 25.91 -21.13 -11.57
N LEU A 299 25.73 -20.26 -12.55
CA LEU A 299 24.46 -20.13 -13.28
C LEU A 299 24.08 -21.38 -14.10
N SER A 300 25.06 -22.27 -14.41
CA SER A 300 24.76 -23.51 -15.10
C SER A 300 23.91 -24.47 -14.25
N LYS A 301 23.79 -24.20 -12.93
CA LYS A 301 23.01 -24.99 -11.98
C LYS A 301 21.61 -24.39 -11.73
N VAL A 302 21.34 -23.18 -12.20
CA VAL A 302 20.03 -22.55 -12.03
C VAL A 302 18.98 -23.30 -12.85
N PRO A 303 17.86 -23.71 -12.26
CA PRO A 303 16.75 -24.33 -12.99
C PRO A 303 16.19 -23.35 -14.05
N LEU A 304 16.27 -23.70 -15.31
CA LEU A 304 15.82 -22.88 -16.42
C LEU A 304 14.55 -23.47 -17.06
N ARG A 305 13.60 -22.57 -17.41
CA ARG A 305 12.39 -22.94 -18.15
C ARG A 305 12.64 -23.03 -19.65
N GLU A 306 13.62 -22.27 -20.14
CA GLU A 306 13.92 -22.13 -21.57
C GLU A 306 15.37 -22.52 -21.86
N GLU A 307 15.59 -23.18 -23.01
CA GLU A 307 16.94 -23.50 -23.45
C GLU A 307 17.66 -22.27 -24.03
N GLY A 308 18.98 -22.26 -23.91
CA GLY A 308 19.85 -21.25 -24.55
C GLY A 308 19.80 -19.87 -23.87
N MET A 309 19.34 -19.78 -22.64
CA MET A 309 19.45 -18.55 -21.84
C MET A 309 20.93 -18.20 -21.58
N VAL A 310 21.23 -16.92 -21.65
CA VAL A 310 22.59 -16.39 -21.40
C VAL A 310 22.68 -15.78 -19.98
N PRO A 311 23.90 -15.61 -19.42
CA PRO A 311 24.08 -15.07 -18.06
C PRO A 311 23.30 -13.77 -17.79
N TYR A 312 23.27 -12.86 -18.75
CA TYR A 312 22.51 -11.62 -18.67
C TYR A 312 21.02 -11.87 -18.42
N GLU A 313 20.40 -12.77 -19.19
CA GLU A 313 18.97 -13.10 -19.06
C GLU A 313 18.67 -13.82 -17.74
N ILE A 314 19.55 -14.73 -17.30
CA ILE A 314 19.35 -15.51 -16.06
C ILE A 314 19.40 -14.60 -14.83
N LEU A 315 20.34 -13.64 -14.80
CA LEU A 315 20.53 -12.74 -13.67
C LEU A 315 19.44 -11.68 -13.56
N LEU A 316 18.98 -11.16 -14.68
CA LEU A 316 18.04 -10.04 -14.76
C LEU A 316 16.59 -10.49 -14.94
N SER A 317 16.34 -11.80 -15.06
CA SER A 317 14.99 -12.35 -15.10
C SER A 317 14.24 -12.05 -13.82
N GLU A 318 13.01 -11.55 -13.96
CA GLU A 318 12.07 -11.32 -12.87
C GLU A 318 10.94 -12.36 -12.85
N SER A 319 11.22 -13.61 -13.30
CA SER A 319 10.28 -14.73 -13.11
C SER A 319 9.87 -14.80 -11.65
N GLN A 320 8.56 -14.88 -11.40
CA GLN A 320 7.99 -14.81 -10.05
C GLN A 320 8.10 -16.16 -9.31
N GLU A 321 7.67 -16.20 -8.07
CA GLU A 321 7.62 -17.39 -7.20
C GLU A 321 8.99 -18.07 -7.05
N ARG A 322 10.04 -17.26 -6.83
CA ARG A 322 11.41 -17.73 -6.60
C ARG A 322 12.00 -17.13 -5.33
N MET A 323 12.79 -17.92 -4.60
CA MET A 323 13.47 -17.55 -3.36
C MET A 323 14.93 -17.96 -3.40
N LEU A 324 15.77 -17.18 -2.73
CA LEU A 324 17.18 -17.50 -2.49
C LEU A 324 17.39 -17.72 -1.00
N PHE A 325 17.87 -18.93 -0.64
CA PHE A 325 18.17 -19.29 0.73
C PHE A 325 19.67 -19.41 0.95
N VAL A 326 20.10 -19.13 2.18
CA VAL A 326 21.43 -19.49 2.69
C VAL A 326 21.22 -20.55 3.77
N ILE A 327 21.83 -21.71 3.59
CA ILE A 327 21.71 -22.86 4.49
C ILE A 327 23.08 -23.35 4.93
N GLU A 328 23.20 -23.91 6.14
CA GLU A 328 24.41 -24.53 6.61
C GLU A 328 24.73 -25.80 5.80
N PRO A 329 26.04 -26.08 5.52
CA PRO A 329 26.45 -27.29 4.81
C PRO A 329 26.03 -28.58 5.53
N GLY A 330 25.64 -29.60 4.75
CA GLY A 330 25.23 -30.91 5.25
C GLY A 330 23.72 -31.07 5.44
N HIS A 331 22.92 -29.98 5.28
CA HIS A 331 21.45 -29.99 5.40
C HIS A 331 20.73 -29.94 4.04
N GLU A 332 21.48 -30.04 2.92
CA GLU A 332 20.92 -29.95 1.55
C GLU A 332 19.84 -31.01 1.30
N ASN A 333 20.11 -32.26 1.76
CA ASN A 333 19.18 -33.38 1.58
C ASN A 333 17.86 -33.17 2.37
N GLU A 334 17.94 -32.60 3.56
CA GLU A 334 16.76 -32.24 4.37
C GLU A 334 15.95 -31.15 3.69
N ALA A 335 16.62 -30.10 3.20
CA ALA A 335 15.98 -29.02 2.44
C ALA A 335 15.29 -29.56 1.18
N PHE A 336 15.99 -30.37 0.37
CA PHE A 336 15.40 -30.99 -0.83
C PHE A 336 14.25 -31.94 -0.51
N ALA A 337 14.27 -32.64 0.61
CA ALA A 337 13.17 -33.52 1.01
C ALA A 337 11.88 -32.69 1.29
N ILE A 338 12.02 -31.54 1.96
CA ILE A 338 10.91 -30.61 2.21
C ILE A 338 10.39 -30.02 0.89
N LEU A 339 11.29 -29.51 0.04
CA LEU A 339 10.92 -28.85 -1.22
C LEU A 339 10.27 -29.82 -2.21
N ASN A 340 10.80 -31.04 -2.33
CA ASN A 340 10.20 -32.08 -3.14
C ASN A 340 8.82 -32.54 -2.65
N LYS A 341 8.59 -32.57 -1.32
CA LYS A 341 7.26 -32.82 -0.73
C LYS A 341 6.23 -31.82 -1.24
N TRP A 342 6.63 -30.56 -1.42
CA TRP A 342 5.79 -29.50 -1.94
C TRP A 342 5.82 -29.37 -3.46
N GLY A 343 6.60 -30.21 -4.18
CA GLY A 343 6.68 -30.20 -5.64
C GLY A 343 7.40 -28.99 -6.24
N LEU A 344 8.32 -28.38 -5.47
CA LEU A 344 9.09 -27.21 -5.89
C LEU A 344 10.45 -27.61 -6.46
N ASP A 345 10.87 -26.91 -7.52
CA ASP A 345 12.24 -27.01 -8.02
C ASP A 345 13.23 -26.38 -7.02
N ALA A 346 14.40 -26.99 -6.87
CA ALA A 346 15.45 -26.48 -6.02
C ALA A 346 16.85 -26.92 -6.51
N ALA A 347 17.85 -26.07 -6.30
CA ALA A 347 19.23 -26.36 -6.65
C ALA A 347 20.23 -25.62 -5.75
N ILE A 348 21.31 -26.26 -5.35
CA ILE A 348 22.48 -25.57 -4.80
C ILE A 348 23.23 -24.91 -5.95
N ILE A 349 23.19 -23.58 -6.01
CA ILE A 349 23.77 -22.81 -7.09
C ILE A 349 25.09 -22.12 -6.71
N GLY A 350 25.48 -22.14 -5.44
CA GLY A 350 26.66 -21.43 -4.98
C GLY A 350 26.96 -21.60 -3.51
N GLU A 351 27.83 -20.74 -3.02
CA GLU A 351 28.24 -20.67 -1.62
C GLU A 351 28.60 -19.25 -1.19
N VAL A 352 28.55 -19.00 0.10
CA VAL A 352 29.01 -17.75 0.73
C VAL A 352 30.53 -17.74 0.79
N ILE A 353 31.16 -16.66 0.36
CA ILE A 353 32.61 -16.47 0.35
C ILE A 353 33.06 -15.34 1.27
N GLU A 354 34.32 -15.32 1.68
CA GLU A 354 34.88 -14.33 2.60
C GLU A 354 35.06 -12.97 1.93
N GLU A 355 35.46 -12.96 0.65
CA GLU A 355 35.67 -11.74 -0.11
C GLU A 355 34.36 -11.03 -0.36
N SER A 356 34.24 -9.74 -0.01
CA SER A 356 33.03 -8.92 -0.23
C SER A 356 32.84 -8.59 -1.71
N CYS A 357 32.57 -9.64 -2.51
CA CYS A 357 32.27 -9.57 -3.93
C CYS A 357 31.26 -10.64 -4.33
N VAL A 358 30.52 -10.38 -5.41
CA VAL A 358 29.69 -11.40 -6.07
C VAL A 358 30.46 -11.90 -7.29
N ARG A 359 30.82 -13.18 -7.25
CA ARG A 359 31.51 -13.89 -8.33
C ARG A 359 30.59 -14.91 -8.96
N ILE A 360 30.44 -14.82 -10.27
CA ILE A 360 29.50 -15.67 -10.99
C ILE A 360 30.23 -16.35 -12.15
N GLN A 361 30.04 -17.68 -12.24
CA GLN A 361 30.49 -18.45 -13.41
C GLN A 361 29.29 -18.99 -14.19
N PHE A 362 29.55 -19.29 -15.48
CA PHE A 362 28.64 -19.96 -16.39
C PHE A 362 29.44 -20.85 -17.33
N ASP A 363 29.09 -22.12 -17.42
CA ASP A 363 29.83 -23.13 -18.19
C ASP A 363 31.36 -23.13 -17.87
N GLY A 364 31.71 -23.02 -16.58
CA GLY A 364 33.08 -22.99 -16.08
C GLY A 364 33.89 -21.75 -16.41
N ARG A 365 33.25 -20.65 -16.81
CA ARG A 365 33.89 -19.34 -17.09
C ARG A 365 33.30 -18.27 -16.16
N GLU A 366 34.16 -17.45 -15.60
CA GLU A 366 33.75 -16.28 -14.83
C GLU A 366 33.10 -15.25 -15.77
N VAL A 367 31.87 -14.85 -15.45
CA VAL A 367 31.06 -13.89 -16.22
C VAL A 367 30.79 -12.61 -15.46
N VAL A 368 30.86 -12.64 -14.12
CA VAL A 368 30.73 -11.48 -13.24
C VAL A 368 31.77 -11.60 -12.11
N ASN A 369 32.40 -10.46 -11.81
CA ASN A 369 33.24 -10.32 -10.63
C ASN A 369 33.16 -8.86 -10.18
N LEU A 370 32.20 -8.57 -9.31
CA LEU A 370 31.88 -7.22 -8.86
C LEU A 370 31.97 -7.14 -7.33
N PRO A 371 32.61 -6.09 -6.79
CA PRO A 371 32.54 -5.81 -5.37
C PRO A 371 31.11 -5.45 -4.97
N VAL A 372 30.68 -5.85 -3.78
CA VAL A 372 29.28 -5.70 -3.32
C VAL A 372 28.91 -4.26 -3.12
N PHE A 373 29.73 -3.48 -2.38
CA PHE A 373 29.44 -2.09 -2.04
C PHE A 373 29.19 -1.19 -3.27
N PRO A 374 30.01 -1.20 -4.34
CA PRO A 374 29.73 -0.39 -5.53
C PRO A 374 28.37 -0.66 -6.18
N VAL A 375 27.90 -1.90 -6.14
CA VAL A 375 26.62 -2.27 -6.76
C VAL A 375 25.44 -1.84 -5.91
N VAL A 376 25.49 -2.02 -4.59
CA VAL A 376 24.37 -1.74 -3.68
C VAL A 376 24.32 -0.28 -3.25
N ASP A 377 25.43 0.28 -2.73
CA ASP A 377 25.48 1.63 -2.17
C ASP A 377 26.23 2.63 -3.03
N GLY A 378 26.74 2.21 -4.19
CA GLY A 378 27.53 3.07 -5.06
C GLY A 378 26.74 4.11 -5.86
N ALA A 379 25.41 3.95 -5.96
CA ALA A 379 24.55 4.89 -6.65
C ALA A 379 24.59 6.30 -6.02
N LEU A 380 24.55 7.31 -6.86
CA LEU A 380 24.56 8.72 -6.41
C LEU A 380 23.19 9.08 -5.78
N ASP A 381 23.21 9.75 -4.63
CA ASP A 381 22.03 10.47 -4.15
C ASP A 381 21.84 11.70 -5.05
N LEU A 382 20.77 11.72 -5.84
CA LEU A 382 20.50 12.82 -6.77
C LEU A 382 19.85 13.99 -6.02
N LYS A 383 20.51 15.13 -6.03
CA LYS A 383 19.90 16.38 -5.55
C LYS A 383 19.03 16.96 -6.67
N ARG A 384 17.77 16.57 -6.69
CA ARG A 384 16.79 17.13 -7.61
C ARG A 384 16.49 18.59 -7.24
N GLU A 385 16.27 19.42 -8.24
CA GLU A 385 15.76 20.78 -8.04
C GLU A 385 14.33 20.68 -7.51
N VAL A 386 13.94 21.63 -6.63
CA VAL A 386 12.60 21.75 -6.07
C VAL A 386 12.08 23.17 -6.33
N LYS A 387 10.85 23.27 -6.84
CA LYS A 387 10.22 24.54 -7.16
C LYS A 387 8.74 24.47 -6.82
N HIS A 388 8.21 25.48 -6.11
CA HIS A 388 6.80 25.59 -5.83
C HIS A 388 5.96 25.59 -7.13
N PRO A 389 4.95 24.72 -7.27
CA PRO A 389 4.11 24.66 -8.45
C PRO A 389 3.21 25.90 -8.58
N GLU A 390 3.23 26.56 -9.74
CA GLU A 390 2.44 27.77 -9.98
C GLU A 390 0.90 27.53 -9.95
N TYR A 391 0.47 26.29 -10.23
CA TYR A 391 -0.95 25.96 -10.19
C TYR A 391 -1.55 26.07 -8.77
N LEU A 392 -0.76 25.84 -7.72
CA LEU A 392 -1.22 25.94 -6.33
C LEU A 392 -1.75 27.33 -6.01
N ASP A 393 -1.10 28.39 -6.50
CA ASP A 393 -1.55 29.76 -6.31
C ASP A 393 -2.91 30.03 -7.02
N GLN A 394 -3.19 29.28 -8.10
CA GLN A 394 -4.43 29.42 -8.88
C GLN A 394 -5.61 28.69 -8.22
N VAL A 395 -5.36 27.52 -7.62
CA VAL A 395 -6.41 26.69 -7.02
C VAL A 395 -6.61 26.95 -5.52
N ALA A 396 -5.74 27.74 -4.88
CA ALA A 396 -5.74 27.97 -3.43
C ALA A 396 -7.03 28.60 -2.85
N HIS A 397 -7.81 29.29 -3.68
CA HIS A 397 -8.95 30.06 -3.21
C HIS A 397 -10.24 29.64 -3.90
N ILE A 398 -11.29 29.55 -3.11
CA ILE A 398 -12.66 29.38 -3.56
C ILE A 398 -13.53 30.51 -2.98
N ASP A 399 -14.32 31.14 -3.81
CA ASP A 399 -15.35 32.08 -3.34
C ASP A 399 -16.66 31.33 -3.16
N LEU A 400 -16.98 31.00 -1.92
CA LEU A 400 -18.22 30.30 -1.57
C LEU A 400 -19.49 31.13 -1.87
N THR A 401 -19.37 32.45 -2.04
CA THR A 401 -20.52 33.31 -2.38
C THR A 401 -20.98 33.12 -3.83
N GLU A 402 -20.11 32.59 -4.71
CA GLU A 402 -20.47 32.26 -6.07
C GLU A 402 -21.23 30.91 -6.17
N LEU A 403 -21.21 30.11 -5.11
CA LEU A 403 -21.86 28.80 -5.07
C LEU A 403 -23.25 28.93 -4.46
N PRO A 404 -24.31 28.44 -5.12
CA PRO A 404 -25.65 28.42 -4.54
C PRO A 404 -25.71 27.44 -3.36
N ASP A 405 -26.03 27.92 -2.17
CA ASP A 405 -26.41 27.05 -1.06
C ASP A 405 -27.82 26.49 -1.30
N PHE A 406 -28.15 25.38 -0.68
CA PHE A 406 -29.44 24.73 -0.83
C PHE A 406 -30.34 24.92 0.41
N SER A 407 -31.63 25.04 0.18
CA SER A 407 -32.66 24.91 1.24
C SER A 407 -32.99 23.43 1.53
N ARG A 408 -32.80 22.54 0.54
CA ARG A 408 -33.05 21.10 0.61
C ARG A 408 -31.86 20.32 0.05
N GLY A 409 -31.20 19.51 0.91
CA GLY A 409 -30.01 18.73 0.59
C GLY A 409 -30.24 17.35 -0.02
N ASP A 410 -31.52 16.96 -0.21
CA ASP A 410 -31.88 15.58 -0.68
C ASP A 410 -31.20 15.18 -2.00
N THR A 411 -31.05 16.15 -2.93
CA THR A 411 -30.43 15.91 -4.24
C THR A 411 -28.91 15.71 -4.10
N ALA A 412 -28.26 16.55 -3.29
CA ALA A 412 -26.82 16.44 -3.05
C ALA A 412 -26.49 15.10 -2.38
N LEU A 413 -27.22 14.74 -1.32
CA LEU A 413 -27.06 13.46 -0.63
C LEU A 413 -27.14 12.26 -1.59
N LYS A 414 -28.16 12.21 -2.47
CA LYS A 414 -28.32 11.12 -3.44
C LYS A 414 -27.19 11.06 -4.47
N LYS A 415 -26.76 12.22 -4.97
CA LYS A 415 -25.67 12.28 -5.95
C LYS A 415 -24.34 11.83 -5.34
N LEU A 416 -24.07 12.24 -4.09
CA LEU A 416 -22.87 11.84 -3.37
C LEU A 416 -22.87 10.34 -3.06
N LEU A 417 -23.98 9.80 -2.53
CA LEU A 417 -24.11 8.35 -2.31
C LEU A 417 -23.99 7.52 -3.60
N ALA A 418 -24.34 8.12 -4.74
CA ALA A 418 -24.21 7.46 -6.05
C ALA A 418 -22.82 7.60 -6.67
N CYS A 419 -21.98 8.54 -6.20
CA CYS A 419 -20.67 8.74 -6.84
C CYS A 419 -19.72 7.56 -6.54
N PRO A 420 -18.88 7.16 -7.50
CA PRO A 420 -18.02 5.98 -7.35
C PRO A 420 -17.09 6.00 -6.13
N ASN A 421 -16.66 7.19 -5.69
CA ASN A 421 -15.77 7.33 -4.53
C ASN A 421 -16.48 7.03 -3.20
N ILE A 422 -17.77 7.35 -3.07
CA ILE A 422 -18.57 7.13 -1.85
C ILE A 422 -19.39 5.84 -1.94
N ALA A 423 -19.89 5.48 -3.13
CA ALA A 423 -20.71 4.28 -3.31
C ALA A 423 -20.04 3.01 -2.77
N SER A 424 -20.86 2.05 -2.34
CA SER A 424 -20.39 0.75 -1.84
C SER A 424 -19.41 0.08 -2.78
N LYS A 425 -18.32 -0.44 -2.23
CA LYS A 425 -17.33 -1.22 -2.96
C LYS A 425 -17.67 -2.73 -2.99
N GLU A 426 -18.93 -3.08 -2.67
CA GLU A 426 -19.38 -4.49 -2.57
C GLU A 426 -19.07 -5.28 -3.84
N TRP A 427 -19.28 -4.69 -5.03
CA TRP A 427 -18.93 -5.31 -6.31
C TRP A 427 -17.44 -5.72 -6.40
N VAL A 428 -16.53 -4.96 -5.79
CA VAL A 428 -15.10 -5.28 -5.76
C VAL A 428 -14.83 -6.43 -4.80
N PHE A 429 -15.22 -6.27 -3.53
CA PHE A 429 -14.83 -7.24 -2.49
C PHE A 429 -15.65 -8.54 -2.50
N GLU A 430 -16.80 -8.62 -3.20
CA GLU A 430 -17.50 -9.88 -3.45
C GLU A 430 -16.68 -10.89 -4.27
N GLN A 431 -15.70 -10.42 -5.04
CA GLN A 431 -14.81 -11.25 -5.84
C GLN A 431 -13.66 -11.84 -5.03
N TYR A 432 -13.43 -11.32 -3.83
CA TYR A 432 -12.35 -11.72 -2.93
C TYR A 432 -12.83 -12.69 -1.87
N ASP A 433 -12.04 -13.73 -1.61
CA ASP A 433 -12.22 -14.51 -0.39
C ASP A 433 -11.69 -13.71 0.80
N HIS A 434 -12.58 -13.11 1.55
CA HIS A 434 -12.26 -12.34 2.74
C HIS A 434 -12.44 -13.12 4.04
N MET A 435 -12.84 -14.41 3.97
CA MET A 435 -13.12 -15.24 5.13
C MET A 435 -12.23 -16.47 5.26
N VAL A 436 -11.40 -16.78 4.28
CA VAL A 436 -10.50 -17.93 4.33
C VAL A 436 -9.64 -17.88 5.61
N ARG A 437 -9.43 -19.02 6.25
CA ARG A 437 -8.78 -19.19 7.55
C ARG A 437 -9.59 -18.70 8.76
N LEU A 438 -10.76 -18.08 8.57
CA LEU A 438 -11.70 -17.67 9.61
C LEU A 438 -11.11 -16.69 10.65
N ASN A 439 -10.22 -15.81 10.24
CA ASN A 439 -9.64 -14.79 11.13
C ASN A 439 -10.40 -13.47 11.09
N THR A 440 -11.11 -13.17 10.00
CA THR A 440 -11.80 -11.90 9.78
C THR A 440 -12.97 -11.76 10.76
N LEU A 441 -13.00 -10.66 11.49
CA LEU A 441 -14.01 -10.31 12.49
C LEU A 441 -14.89 -9.17 12.03
N ILE A 442 -14.32 -8.16 11.35
CA ILE A 442 -15.05 -7.13 10.62
C ILE A 442 -14.81 -7.36 9.14
N LEU A 443 -15.92 -7.48 8.41
CA LEU A 443 -15.92 -7.70 6.95
C LEU A 443 -15.55 -6.39 6.21
N PRO A 444 -15.14 -6.46 4.93
CA PRO A 444 -14.96 -5.27 4.09
C PRO A 444 -16.19 -4.37 4.10
N GLY A 445 -15.97 -3.04 3.99
CA GLY A 445 -17.03 -2.03 4.01
C GLY A 445 -17.24 -1.38 5.39
N SER A 446 -16.24 -1.40 6.26
CA SER A 446 -16.17 -0.67 7.53
C SER A 446 -14.87 0.14 7.57
N ASP A 447 -14.70 1.01 8.59
CA ASP A 447 -13.55 1.92 8.73
C ASP A 447 -12.20 1.19 8.68
N ALA A 448 -12.10 0.01 9.29
CA ALA A 448 -10.94 -0.84 9.20
C ALA A 448 -11.30 -2.32 9.13
N ALA A 449 -10.46 -3.10 8.47
CA ALA A 449 -10.50 -4.56 8.52
C ALA A 449 -9.97 -5.03 9.87
N VAL A 450 -10.66 -5.98 10.52
CA VAL A 450 -10.23 -6.52 11.82
C VAL A 450 -10.10 -8.03 11.78
N LEU A 451 -8.92 -8.53 12.17
CA LEU A 451 -8.62 -9.96 12.22
C LEU A 451 -8.22 -10.40 13.62
N ARG A 452 -8.79 -11.54 14.07
CA ARG A 452 -8.34 -12.16 15.33
C ARG A 452 -6.95 -12.77 15.20
N ILE A 453 -6.21 -12.73 16.31
CA ILE A 453 -4.96 -13.49 16.46
C ILE A 453 -5.29 -14.78 17.19
N LYS A 454 -5.31 -15.90 16.45
CA LYS A 454 -5.70 -17.21 17.02
C LYS A 454 -4.80 -17.62 18.17
N GLY A 455 -5.41 -18.16 19.23
CA GLY A 455 -4.71 -18.57 20.44
C GLY A 455 -4.51 -17.45 21.47
N THR A 456 -4.98 -16.23 21.15
CA THR A 456 -4.93 -15.06 22.06
C THR A 456 -6.31 -14.42 22.20
N GLN A 457 -6.41 -13.36 23.01
CA GLN A 457 -7.58 -12.47 23.08
C GLN A 457 -7.44 -11.28 22.11
N LYS A 458 -6.30 -11.14 21.44
CA LYS A 458 -5.96 -9.99 20.61
C LYS A 458 -6.56 -10.05 19.21
N ALA A 459 -6.70 -8.88 18.61
CA ALA A 459 -6.98 -8.71 17.20
C ALA A 459 -6.11 -7.57 16.63
N VAL A 460 -5.94 -7.54 15.32
CA VAL A 460 -5.31 -6.45 14.59
C VAL A 460 -6.35 -5.78 13.71
N ALA A 461 -6.32 -4.45 13.67
CA ALA A 461 -7.07 -3.63 12.74
C ALA A 461 -6.13 -3.07 11.68
N ILE A 462 -6.60 -2.91 10.45
CA ILE A 462 -5.81 -2.40 9.33
C ILE A 462 -6.68 -1.46 8.51
N SER A 463 -6.17 -0.24 8.27
CA SER A 463 -6.75 0.75 7.37
C SER A 463 -5.73 1.15 6.31
N VAL A 464 -6.22 1.49 5.11
CA VAL A 464 -5.43 2.10 4.03
C VAL A 464 -6.16 3.36 3.60
N ASP A 465 -5.43 4.47 3.46
CA ASP A 465 -6.02 5.77 3.23
C ASP A 465 -5.14 6.72 2.41
N CYS A 466 -5.75 7.53 1.55
CA CYS A 466 -5.18 8.73 0.94
C CYS A 466 -6.23 9.49 0.13
N ASN A 467 -6.54 10.75 0.51
CA ASN A 467 -7.26 11.65 -0.38
C ASN A 467 -6.28 12.42 -1.28
N SER A 468 -6.14 11.96 -2.54
CA SER A 468 -5.19 12.54 -3.50
C SER A 468 -5.56 13.96 -3.94
N ARG A 469 -6.82 14.36 -3.87
CA ARG A 469 -7.27 15.73 -4.17
C ARG A 469 -6.78 16.71 -3.10
N TYR A 470 -6.80 16.30 -1.83
CA TYR A 470 -6.19 17.11 -0.76
C TYR A 470 -4.68 17.25 -0.97
N CYS A 471 -4.00 16.16 -1.35
CA CYS A 471 -2.57 16.20 -1.65
C CYS A 471 -2.25 17.04 -2.90
N TYR A 472 -3.15 17.14 -3.87
CA TYR A 472 -3.02 18.02 -5.03
C TYR A 472 -3.14 19.49 -4.63
N LEU A 473 -4.05 19.84 -3.73
CA LEU A 473 -4.29 21.19 -3.26
C LEU A 473 -3.24 21.65 -2.23
N ASP A 474 -2.79 20.76 -1.36
CA ASP A 474 -1.69 20.96 -0.41
C ASP A 474 -1.04 19.62 -0.09
N PRO A 475 0.13 19.29 -0.68
CA PRO A 475 0.77 18.01 -0.46
C PRO A 475 1.20 17.76 0.99
N TYR A 476 1.53 18.81 1.75
CA TYR A 476 1.91 18.70 3.16
C TYR A 476 0.70 18.36 4.04
N GLU A 477 -0.36 19.12 3.91
CA GLU A 477 -1.57 18.93 4.70
C GLU A 477 -2.31 17.66 4.30
N GLY A 478 -2.43 17.39 2.98
CA GLY A 478 -3.06 16.16 2.48
C GLY A 478 -2.37 14.88 2.96
N ALA A 479 -1.02 14.87 2.98
CA ALA A 479 -0.28 13.72 3.50
C ALA A 479 -0.40 13.57 5.02
N ALA A 480 -0.50 14.68 5.77
CA ALA A 480 -0.74 14.66 7.20
C ALA A 480 -2.16 14.15 7.53
N ILE A 481 -3.17 14.55 6.74
CA ILE A 481 -4.55 14.06 6.83
C ILE A 481 -4.59 12.56 6.60
N ALA A 482 -3.94 12.05 5.56
CA ALA A 482 -3.92 10.60 5.28
C ALA A 482 -3.40 9.76 6.47
N VAL A 483 -2.37 10.25 7.18
CA VAL A 483 -1.90 9.60 8.42
C VAL A 483 -2.96 9.66 9.52
N ALA A 484 -3.57 10.83 9.73
CA ALA A 484 -4.56 11.04 10.79
C ALA A 484 -5.82 10.21 10.57
N GLU A 485 -6.31 10.17 9.33
CA GLU A 485 -7.52 9.44 8.94
C GLU A 485 -7.33 7.94 9.01
N ALA A 486 -6.22 7.41 8.49
CA ALA A 486 -5.91 5.99 8.66
C ALA A 486 -5.81 5.57 10.14
N CYS A 487 -5.31 6.46 11.02
CA CYS A 487 -5.30 6.22 12.47
C CYS A 487 -6.72 6.27 13.06
N ARG A 488 -7.53 7.25 12.66
CA ARG A 488 -8.92 7.42 13.11
C ARG A 488 -9.77 6.21 12.74
N ASN A 489 -9.58 5.66 11.53
CA ASN A 489 -10.26 4.47 11.04
C ASN A 489 -9.99 3.24 11.92
N VAL A 490 -8.72 2.96 12.28
CA VAL A 490 -8.43 1.83 13.19
C VAL A 490 -8.93 2.09 14.60
N VAL A 491 -8.94 3.35 15.07
CA VAL A 491 -9.50 3.74 16.37
C VAL A 491 -11.00 3.53 16.40
N CYS A 492 -11.75 3.91 15.37
CA CYS A 492 -13.19 3.66 15.26
C CYS A 492 -13.52 2.16 15.31
N SER A 493 -12.57 1.29 14.95
CA SER A 493 -12.70 -0.17 15.09
C SER A 493 -12.27 -0.71 16.47
N GLY A 494 -11.81 0.15 17.37
CA GLY A 494 -11.40 -0.19 18.75
C GLY A 494 -9.92 -0.51 18.92
N ALA A 495 -9.09 -0.20 17.92
CA ALA A 495 -7.66 -0.49 17.93
C ALA A 495 -6.80 0.74 18.29
N GLN A 496 -5.73 0.52 19.03
CA GLN A 496 -4.66 1.49 19.22
C GLN A 496 -3.70 1.42 18.03
N PRO A 497 -3.48 2.49 17.25
CA PRO A 497 -2.45 2.52 16.21
C PRO A 497 -1.06 2.17 16.77
N VAL A 498 -0.30 1.29 16.08
CA VAL A 498 1.01 0.82 16.55
C VAL A 498 2.13 1.00 15.52
N GLY A 499 1.81 1.21 14.27
CA GLY A 499 2.77 1.47 13.22
C GLY A 499 2.12 1.63 11.86
N LEU A 500 2.86 2.18 10.91
CA LEU A 500 2.40 2.36 9.54
C LEU A 500 3.45 1.96 8.50
N THR A 501 2.95 1.77 7.28
CA THR A 501 3.73 1.69 6.05
C THR A 501 3.14 2.63 5.02
N ASN A 502 3.94 3.08 4.05
CA ASN A 502 3.47 4.00 3.01
C ASN A 502 3.86 3.55 1.61
N CYS A 503 3.09 3.98 0.61
CA CYS A 503 3.44 3.85 -0.80
C CYS A 503 3.28 5.23 -1.46
N LEU A 504 4.42 5.84 -1.80
CA LEU A 504 4.49 7.22 -2.28
C LEU A 504 4.45 7.24 -3.81
N ASN A 505 3.28 7.57 -4.39
CA ASN A 505 3.06 7.59 -5.84
C ASN A 505 3.08 9.04 -6.34
N PHE A 506 4.07 9.37 -7.19
CA PHE A 506 4.29 10.71 -7.74
C PHE A 506 4.67 10.65 -9.21
N GLY A 507 4.61 11.79 -9.89
CA GLY A 507 5.05 11.94 -11.27
C GLY A 507 6.56 11.85 -11.45
N ASN A 508 7.07 12.45 -12.53
CA ASN A 508 8.47 12.41 -12.91
C ASN A 508 9.34 13.25 -11.95
N PRO A 509 10.30 12.66 -11.22
CA PRO A 509 11.15 13.36 -10.25
C PRO A 509 12.16 14.33 -10.89
N GLU A 510 12.27 14.34 -12.21
CA GLU A 510 13.10 15.30 -12.95
C GLU A 510 12.42 16.67 -13.09
N LYS A 511 11.10 16.74 -12.84
CA LYS A 511 10.32 17.98 -12.79
C LYS A 511 10.44 18.61 -11.39
N PRO A 512 10.95 19.84 -11.27
CA PRO A 512 11.16 20.49 -9.97
C PRO A 512 9.88 20.63 -9.14
N GLU A 513 8.74 20.82 -9.78
CA GLU A 513 7.43 20.95 -9.17
C GLU A 513 6.98 19.62 -8.52
N ILE A 514 7.23 18.49 -9.19
CA ILE A 514 6.92 17.14 -8.67
C ILE A 514 7.79 16.84 -7.44
N MET A 515 9.08 17.19 -7.49
CA MET A 515 9.95 17.01 -6.34
C MET A 515 9.58 17.90 -5.16
N TRP A 516 9.04 19.09 -5.41
CA TRP A 516 8.48 19.93 -4.35
C TRP A 516 7.27 19.25 -3.70
N GLN A 517 6.32 18.74 -4.49
CA GLN A 517 5.16 17.99 -3.98
C GLN A 517 5.61 16.79 -3.15
N PHE A 518 6.58 16.03 -3.64
CA PHE A 518 7.15 14.87 -2.94
C PHE A 518 7.75 15.27 -1.59
N GLN A 519 8.57 16.34 -1.58
CA GLN A 519 9.17 16.84 -0.36
C GLN A 519 8.11 17.26 0.66
N GLN A 520 7.12 18.04 0.25
CA GLN A 520 6.05 18.52 1.13
C GLN A 520 5.23 17.35 1.70
N ALA A 521 4.86 16.38 0.89
CA ALA A 521 4.13 15.20 1.34
C ALA A 521 4.92 14.38 2.37
N VAL A 522 6.23 14.13 2.13
CA VAL A 522 7.09 13.42 3.10
C VAL A 522 7.24 14.20 4.40
N GLU A 523 7.36 15.53 4.34
CA GLU A 523 7.44 16.38 5.52
C GLU A 523 6.14 16.37 6.32
N GLY A 524 4.96 16.54 5.65
CA GLY A 524 3.65 16.49 6.29
C GLY A 524 3.36 15.15 6.96
N MET A 525 3.60 14.04 6.24
CA MET A 525 3.51 12.68 6.77
C MET A 525 4.43 12.49 7.98
N GLY A 526 5.71 12.90 7.87
CA GLY A 526 6.68 12.75 8.94
C GLY A 526 6.32 13.53 10.20
N ASP A 527 5.77 14.74 10.05
CA ASP A 527 5.32 15.57 11.17
C ASP A 527 4.08 14.98 11.84
N ALA A 528 3.12 14.45 11.07
CA ALA A 528 1.97 13.74 11.61
C ALA A 528 2.39 12.47 12.36
N CYS A 529 3.27 11.65 11.78
CA CYS A 529 3.80 10.45 12.43
C CYS A 529 4.49 10.76 13.77
N ARG A 530 5.30 11.83 13.83
CA ARG A 530 5.95 12.28 15.07
C ARG A 530 4.94 12.73 16.11
N PHE A 531 3.91 13.48 15.70
CA PHE A 531 2.88 14.00 16.60
C PHE A 531 2.00 12.89 17.18
N PHE A 532 1.61 11.94 16.33
CA PHE A 532 0.81 10.78 16.76
C PHE A 532 1.65 9.66 17.40
N GLU A 533 2.98 9.79 17.38
CA GLU A 533 3.92 8.81 17.97
C GLU A 533 3.82 7.43 17.27
N ILE A 534 3.63 7.44 15.93
CA ILE A 534 3.50 6.23 15.12
C ILE A 534 4.76 6.04 14.28
N PRO A 535 5.50 4.93 14.45
CA PRO A 535 6.69 4.66 13.66
C PRO A 535 6.35 4.21 12.24
N VAL A 536 7.18 4.62 11.28
CA VAL A 536 7.16 4.12 9.90
C VAL A 536 7.97 2.82 9.86
N GLY A 537 7.27 1.67 9.76
CA GLY A 537 7.89 0.35 9.76
C GLY A 537 8.51 -0.03 8.42
N SER A 538 7.89 0.37 7.32
CA SER A 538 8.34 0.09 5.96
C SER A 538 7.75 1.13 4.99
N GLY A 539 8.12 1.04 3.71
CA GLY A 539 7.55 1.90 2.68
C GLY A 539 8.03 1.54 1.28
N ASN A 540 7.41 2.17 0.29
CA ASN A 540 7.76 2.07 -1.12
C ASN A 540 7.61 3.44 -1.80
N VAL A 541 8.37 3.70 -2.85
CA VAL A 541 8.24 4.89 -3.68
C VAL A 541 8.05 4.48 -5.14
N SER A 542 7.00 5.00 -5.74
CA SER A 542 6.68 4.87 -7.16
C SER A 542 6.72 6.25 -7.82
N LEU A 543 7.66 6.44 -8.72
CA LEU A 543 7.85 7.67 -9.48
C LEU A 543 7.52 7.45 -10.95
N TYR A 544 7.58 8.53 -11.76
CA TYR A 544 7.26 8.51 -13.19
C TYR A 544 5.80 8.11 -13.50
N ASN A 545 4.87 8.28 -12.55
CA ASN A 545 3.44 8.06 -12.81
C ASN A 545 2.89 9.23 -13.62
N GLU A 546 3.22 9.24 -14.90
CA GLU A 546 2.84 10.26 -15.88
C GLU A 546 2.50 9.63 -17.23
N THR A 547 1.61 10.29 -17.97
CA THR A 547 1.25 9.90 -19.33
C THR A 547 1.25 11.14 -20.22
N LYS A 548 2.11 11.15 -21.26
CA LYS A 548 2.26 12.28 -22.20
C LYS A 548 2.57 13.63 -21.52
N GLY A 549 3.25 13.57 -20.38
CA GLY A 549 3.66 14.76 -19.61
C GLY A 549 2.66 15.20 -18.53
N ASP A 550 1.48 14.59 -18.45
CA ASP A 550 0.48 14.83 -17.41
C ASP A 550 0.71 13.86 -16.25
N ALA A 551 1.02 14.41 -15.08
CA ALA A 551 1.25 13.63 -13.85
C ALA A 551 -0.08 13.30 -13.15
N ILE A 552 -0.10 12.16 -12.46
CA ILE A 552 -1.15 11.88 -11.47
C ILE A 552 -1.14 12.93 -10.35
N TYR A 553 -2.21 13.02 -9.59
CA TYR A 553 -2.17 13.75 -8.33
C TYR A 553 -1.19 13.09 -7.36
N PRO A 554 -0.51 13.87 -6.49
CA PRO A 554 0.31 13.31 -5.41
C PRO A 554 -0.51 12.31 -4.59
N THR A 555 -0.07 11.08 -4.51
CA THR A 555 -0.84 10.02 -3.84
C THR A 555 0.07 9.26 -2.85
N PRO A 556 0.37 9.86 -1.68
CA PRO A 556 1.09 9.20 -0.59
C PRO A 556 0.14 8.28 0.17
N THR A 557 -0.07 7.07 -0.32
CA THR A 557 -0.94 6.07 0.32
C THR A 557 -0.34 5.63 1.66
N ILE A 558 -1.15 5.66 2.71
CA ILE A 558 -0.80 5.29 4.07
C ILE A 558 -1.57 4.04 4.48
N ALA A 559 -0.88 3.05 5.03
CA ALA A 559 -1.52 1.91 5.68
C ALA A 559 -1.12 1.85 7.16
N VAL A 560 -2.11 1.89 8.04
CA VAL A 560 -1.93 1.84 9.50
C VAL A 560 -2.34 0.47 10.03
N VAL A 561 -1.51 -0.06 10.93
CA VAL A 561 -1.82 -1.26 11.72
C VAL A 561 -2.12 -0.83 13.15
N GLY A 562 -3.25 -1.29 13.68
CA GLY A 562 -3.68 -1.07 15.06
C GLY A 562 -3.82 -2.38 15.83
N LEU A 563 -3.60 -2.34 17.14
CA LEU A 563 -3.73 -3.48 18.04
C LEU A 563 -4.98 -3.35 18.93
N ILE A 564 -5.76 -4.42 18.99
CA ILE A 564 -6.86 -4.60 19.92
C ILE A 564 -6.46 -5.67 20.95
N GLU A 565 -6.26 -5.28 22.20
CA GLU A 565 -5.86 -6.20 23.27
C GLU A 565 -6.94 -7.23 23.62
N ASN A 566 -8.20 -6.87 23.44
CA ASN A 566 -9.33 -7.74 23.73
C ASN A 566 -10.36 -7.66 22.59
N GLN A 567 -10.47 -8.72 21.81
CA GLN A 567 -11.41 -8.81 20.67
C GLN A 567 -12.89 -8.58 21.04
N LYS A 568 -13.27 -8.59 22.32
CA LYS A 568 -14.63 -8.21 22.78
C LYS A 568 -14.87 -6.70 22.73
N LYS A 569 -13.83 -5.91 22.49
CA LYS A 569 -13.87 -4.45 22.39
C LYS A 569 -13.83 -3.95 20.94
N ILE A 570 -14.05 -4.84 20.00
CA ILE A 570 -14.21 -4.49 18.57
C ILE A 570 -15.46 -3.64 18.42
N MET A 571 -15.35 -2.59 17.61
CA MET A 571 -16.42 -1.66 17.27
C MET A 571 -16.68 -1.65 15.75
N THR A 572 -17.89 -1.31 15.35
CA THR A 572 -18.27 -1.13 13.93
C THR A 572 -19.13 0.12 13.75
N GLN A 573 -19.12 0.67 12.55
CA GLN A 573 -19.75 1.94 12.20
C GLN A 573 -21.28 1.93 12.29
N GLY A 574 -21.93 0.85 11.89
CA GLY A 574 -23.40 0.81 11.77
C GLY A 574 -24.13 0.94 13.09
N PHE A 575 -25.24 1.65 13.10
CA PHE A 575 -26.15 1.76 14.24
C PHE A 575 -26.71 0.38 14.64
N LYS A 576 -26.82 0.14 15.96
CA LYS A 576 -27.21 -1.18 16.48
C LYS A 576 -28.63 -1.23 17.01
N LYS A 577 -29.16 -0.13 17.53
CA LYS A 577 -30.42 -0.15 18.28
C LYS A 577 -31.21 1.11 18.08
N SER A 578 -32.49 0.97 17.74
CA SER A 578 -33.42 2.09 17.72
C SER A 578 -33.58 2.66 19.14
N GLY A 579 -33.52 3.98 19.23
CA GLY A 579 -33.57 4.74 20.48
C GLY A 579 -32.20 5.17 21.02
N ASP A 580 -31.10 4.63 20.48
CA ASP A 580 -29.75 5.13 20.84
C ASP A 580 -29.62 6.60 20.45
N GLN A 581 -28.90 7.36 21.30
CA GLN A 581 -28.51 8.73 21.02
C GLN A 581 -27.36 8.74 20.01
N ILE A 582 -27.30 9.79 19.18
CA ILE A 582 -26.21 10.06 18.24
C ILE A 582 -25.46 11.30 18.73
N ALA A 583 -24.15 11.21 18.77
CA ALA A 583 -23.29 12.36 19.10
C ALA A 583 -22.14 12.48 18.12
N LEU A 584 -21.67 13.71 17.96
CA LEU A 584 -20.47 14.06 17.22
C LEU A 584 -19.34 14.39 18.19
N ILE A 585 -18.20 13.74 18.02
CA ILE A 585 -16.92 14.13 18.59
C ILE A 585 -16.25 15.05 17.54
N GLY A 586 -15.80 16.24 17.96
CA GLY A 586 -15.31 17.28 17.06
C GLY A 586 -16.41 18.24 16.62
N PHE A 587 -16.10 19.15 15.72
CA PHE A 587 -17.01 20.17 15.22
C PHE A 587 -16.80 20.41 13.72
N THR A 588 -17.77 21.00 13.04
CA THR A 588 -17.70 21.36 11.62
C THR A 588 -17.22 22.79 11.45
N MET A 589 -16.28 23.02 10.54
CA MET A 589 -15.78 24.32 10.13
C MET A 589 -16.30 24.71 8.74
N GLU A 590 -16.07 25.96 8.32
CA GLU A 590 -16.46 26.45 6.98
C GLU A 590 -15.43 25.98 5.93
N GLU A 591 -15.43 24.69 5.61
CA GLU A 591 -14.44 24.01 4.77
C GLU A 591 -15.13 23.19 3.68
N LEU A 592 -15.04 23.67 2.43
CA LEU A 592 -15.53 22.96 1.24
C LEU A 592 -14.42 22.67 0.23
N GLY A 593 -13.20 23.23 0.40
CA GLY A 593 -12.09 23.04 -0.53
C GLY A 593 -11.71 21.58 -0.69
N GLY A 594 -11.58 21.12 -1.93
CA GLY A 594 -11.19 19.75 -2.25
C GLY A 594 -12.22 18.65 -1.98
N THR A 595 -13.40 18.98 -1.46
CA THR A 595 -14.43 18.00 -1.08
C THR A 595 -15.06 17.29 -2.29
N GLU A 596 -15.57 16.06 -2.04
CA GLU A 596 -16.40 15.35 -3.03
C GLU A 596 -17.66 16.14 -3.38
N TYR A 597 -18.21 16.91 -2.43
CA TYR A 597 -19.35 17.78 -2.70
C TYR A 597 -19.04 18.80 -3.81
N LEU A 598 -17.91 19.51 -3.73
CA LEU A 598 -17.50 20.45 -4.78
C LEU A 598 -17.29 19.76 -6.12
N LYS A 599 -16.65 18.61 -6.11
CA LYS A 599 -16.38 17.84 -7.34
C LYS A 599 -17.67 17.37 -8.00
N ILE A 600 -18.58 16.75 -7.24
CA ILE A 600 -19.79 16.12 -7.79
C ILE A 600 -20.87 17.14 -8.15
N MET A 601 -20.99 18.25 -7.39
CA MET A 601 -22.05 19.23 -7.62
C MET A 601 -21.65 20.32 -8.60
N PHE A 602 -20.36 20.67 -8.69
CA PHE A 602 -19.87 21.81 -9.44
C PHE A 602 -18.70 21.52 -10.38
N ASP A 603 -18.18 20.28 -10.37
CA ASP A 603 -16.97 19.86 -11.11
C ASP A 603 -15.75 20.75 -10.84
N ARG A 604 -15.55 21.12 -9.56
CA ARG A 604 -14.44 21.97 -9.09
C ARG A 604 -13.52 21.18 -8.17
N SER A 605 -12.19 21.39 -8.35
CA SER A 605 -11.13 20.82 -7.50
C SER A 605 -10.21 21.98 -7.10
N GLU A 606 -10.64 22.78 -6.15
CA GLU A 606 -9.99 24.01 -5.71
C GLU A 606 -10.34 24.34 -4.25
N GLY A 607 -9.78 25.42 -3.72
CA GLY A 607 -9.82 25.80 -2.31
C GLY A 607 -8.71 25.06 -1.52
N SER A 608 -8.51 25.47 -0.27
CA SER A 608 -7.61 24.74 0.63
C SER A 608 -8.26 23.41 1.06
N PRO A 609 -7.49 22.32 1.20
CA PRO A 609 -8.01 21.13 1.86
C PRO A 609 -8.43 21.46 3.30
N PRO A 610 -9.24 20.62 3.96
CA PRO A 610 -9.56 20.80 5.37
C PRO A 610 -8.29 20.88 6.23
N VAL A 611 -8.36 21.72 7.28
CA VAL A 611 -7.22 21.90 8.20
C VAL A 611 -7.20 20.78 9.23
N LEU A 612 -6.03 20.13 9.40
CA LEU A 612 -5.82 19.14 10.45
C LEU A 612 -5.33 19.77 11.75
N ASP A 613 -6.21 20.02 12.71
CA ASP A 613 -5.78 20.27 14.09
C ASP A 613 -5.33 18.97 14.74
N ARG A 614 -4.03 18.72 14.73
CA ARG A 614 -3.42 17.47 15.25
C ARG A 614 -3.72 17.25 16.73
N LYS A 615 -3.97 18.30 17.52
CA LYS A 615 -4.32 18.16 18.96
C LYS A 615 -5.74 17.69 19.10
N GLN A 616 -6.69 18.31 18.39
CA GLN A 616 -8.08 17.90 18.37
C GLN A 616 -8.20 16.46 17.87
N GLU A 617 -7.50 16.13 16.78
CA GLU A 617 -7.46 14.79 16.23
C GLU A 617 -7.00 13.74 17.26
N LYS A 618 -5.82 13.96 17.88
CA LYS A 618 -5.28 13.02 18.90
C LYS A 618 -6.22 12.88 20.09
N GLN A 619 -6.83 13.96 20.53
CA GLN A 619 -7.77 13.93 21.66
C GLN A 619 -9.08 13.23 21.29
N GLY A 620 -9.63 13.50 20.11
CA GLY A 620 -10.82 12.82 19.60
C GLY A 620 -10.62 11.30 19.46
N GLN A 621 -9.50 10.89 18.87
CA GLN A 621 -9.12 9.48 18.79
C GLN A 621 -9.00 8.82 20.16
N ASN A 622 -8.29 9.45 21.10
CA ASN A 622 -8.12 8.93 22.47
C ASN A 622 -9.46 8.82 23.21
N PHE A 623 -10.31 9.84 23.09
CA PHE A 623 -11.63 9.85 23.71
C PHE A 623 -12.53 8.74 23.14
N CYS A 624 -12.58 8.57 21.82
CA CYS A 624 -13.32 7.50 21.17
C CYS A 624 -12.84 6.12 21.65
N LEU A 625 -11.53 5.90 21.65
CA LEU A 625 -10.95 4.63 22.11
C LEU A 625 -11.29 4.34 23.57
N GLU A 626 -11.24 5.33 24.45
CA GLU A 626 -11.61 5.18 25.88
C GLU A 626 -13.10 4.83 26.04
N LEU A 627 -13.99 5.45 25.24
CA LEU A 627 -15.42 5.12 25.22
C LEU A 627 -15.66 3.65 24.82
N ILE A 628 -14.95 3.18 23.80
CA ILE A 628 -14.99 1.78 23.35
C ILE A 628 -14.48 0.84 24.43
N GLN A 629 -13.34 1.16 25.06
CA GLN A 629 -12.75 0.35 26.11
C GLN A 629 -13.65 0.24 27.36
N LYS A 630 -14.36 1.31 27.71
CA LYS A 630 -15.36 1.30 28.78
C LYS A 630 -16.65 0.58 28.38
N GLY A 631 -16.92 0.41 27.09
CA GLY A 631 -18.15 -0.16 26.56
C GLY A 631 -19.34 0.80 26.73
N PHE A 632 -19.11 2.09 26.60
CA PHE A 632 -20.13 3.14 26.72
C PHE A 632 -20.89 3.38 25.42
N ILE A 633 -20.30 3.05 24.28
CA ILE A 633 -20.88 3.30 22.96
C ILE A 633 -21.23 2.02 22.23
N SER A 634 -22.17 2.10 21.30
CA SER A 634 -22.71 1.01 20.48
C SER A 634 -22.10 0.99 19.07
N SER A 635 -21.72 2.15 18.52
CA SER A 635 -21.06 2.31 17.22
C SER A 635 -20.12 3.50 17.23
N ALA A 636 -19.12 3.46 16.34
CA ALA A 636 -18.23 4.56 16.02
C ALA A 636 -17.93 4.54 14.53
N HIS A 637 -17.90 5.71 13.90
CA HIS A 637 -17.60 5.91 12.48
C HIS A 637 -16.88 7.22 12.29
N ASP A 638 -15.82 7.24 11.49
CA ASP A 638 -15.18 8.49 11.16
C ASP A 638 -15.99 9.33 10.16
N CYS A 639 -15.73 10.61 10.10
CA CYS A 639 -16.40 11.52 9.19
C CYS A 639 -15.38 12.05 8.19
N SER A 640 -15.39 11.49 6.97
CA SER A 640 -14.45 11.73 5.87
C SER A 640 -15.16 12.22 4.61
N GLU A 641 -14.92 11.59 3.45
CA GLU A 641 -15.50 12.01 2.18
C GLU A 641 -17.02 12.13 2.21
N GLY A 642 -17.49 13.28 1.72
CA GLY A 642 -18.92 13.63 1.70
C GLY A 642 -19.45 14.14 3.04
N GLY A 643 -18.63 14.21 4.08
CA GLY A 643 -18.91 14.87 5.34
C GLY A 643 -19.97 14.20 6.22
N LEU A 644 -20.54 15.01 7.15
CA LEU A 644 -21.43 14.51 8.20
C LEU A 644 -22.66 13.76 7.67
N ALA A 645 -23.31 14.27 6.63
CA ALA A 645 -24.56 13.66 6.13
C ALA A 645 -24.32 12.30 5.45
N ILE A 646 -23.16 12.11 4.85
CA ILE A 646 -22.76 10.82 4.25
C ILE A 646 -22.42 9.81 5.35
N ALA A 647 -21.53 10.16 6.28
CA ALA A 647 -21.14 9.28 7.37
C ALA A 647 -22.32 8.81 8.23
N GLU A 648 -23.29 9.71 8.49
CA GLU A 648 -24.54 9.36 9.18
C GLU A 648 -25.43 8.41 8.35
N ALA A 649 -25.54 8.64 7.03
CA ALA A 649 -26.28 7.74 6.16
C ALA A 649 -25.65 6.35 6.10
N GLU A 650 -24.33 6.24 6.02
CA GLU A 650 -23.58 4.99 6.04
C GLU A 650 -23.76 4.25 7.37
N SER A 651 -23.79 4.97 8.50
CA SER A 651 -24.13 4.40 9.80
C SER A 651 -25.52 3.80 9.85
N CYS A 652 -26.47 4.32 9.06
CA CYS A 652 -27.83 3.78 8.96
C CYS A 652 -27.91 2.44 8.22
N PHE A 653 -27.02 2.16 7.27
CA PHE A 653 -27.12 0.99 6.38
C PHE A 653 -25.79 0.27 6.08
N SER A 654 -24.84 0.36 6.97
CA SER A 654 -23.53 -0.30 6.81
C SER A 654 -23.66 -1.78 6.44
N TYR A 655 -22.63 -2.30 5.75
CA TYR A 655 -22.59 -3.69 5.30
C TYR A 655 -22.71 -4.69 6.46
N GLY A 656 -23.58 -5.67 6.32
CA GLY A 656 -23.82 -6.71 7.35
C GLY A 656 -24.57 -6.22 8.60
N GLY A 657 -24.91 -4.92 8.69
CA GLY A 657 -25.67 -4.34 9.80
C GLY A 657 -27.19 -4.30 9.57
N GLN A 658 -27.92 -3.90 10.61
CA GLN A 658 -29.35 -3.60 10.49
C GLN A 658 -29.53 -2.25 9.77
N THR A 659 -30.55 -2.14 8.94
CA THR A 659 -30.94 -0.86 8.36
C THR A 659 -31.83 -0.12 9.35
N LEU A 660 -31.34 0.97 9.92
CA LEU A 660 -32.03 1.81 10.90
C LEU A 660 -31.99 3.26 10.44
N GLY A 661 -33.14 3.96 10.49
CA GLY A 661 -33.17 5.39 10.21
C GLY A 661 -32.50 6.22 11.30
N ALA A 662 -32.30 7.51 11.03
CA ALA A 662 -31.78 8.48 11.99
C ALA A 662 -32.47 9.84 11.84
N THR A 663 -32.60 10.55 12.95
CA THR A 663 -33.10 11.93 12.95
C THR A 663 -32.04 12.80 13.61
N LEU A 664 -31.49 13.75 12.83
CA LEU A 664 -30.53 14.76 13.31
C LEU A 664 -31.23 16.09 13.54
N THR A 665 -30.83 16.80 14.59
CA THR A 665 -31.25 18.13 14.91
C THR A 665 -30.02 19.00 15.19
N LEU A 666 -29.72 19.90 14.29
CA LEU A 666 -28.51 20.72 14.29
C LEU A 666 -28.86 22.20 14.44
N GLU A 667 -28.06 22.92 15.23
CA GLU A 667 -28.07 24.37 15.30
C GLU A 667 -26.73 24.89 14.78
N SER A 668 -26.74 25.74 13.76
CA SER A 668 -25.53 26.25 13.13
C SER A 668 -25.73 27.56 12.41
N THR A 669 -24.69 28.38 12.34
CA THR A 669 -24.62 29.59 11.50
C THR A 669 -23.92 29.34 10.16
N LEU A 670 -23.37 28.14 9.96
CA LEU A 670 -22.73 27.73 8.71
C LEU A 670 -23.76 27.54 7.59
N ARG A 671 -23.32 27.65 6.36
CA ARG A 671 -24.11 27.27 5.18
C ARG A 671 -24.51 25.78 5.32
N ASN A 672 -25.66 25.41 4.79
CA ASN A 672 -26.15 24.03 4.88
C ASN A 672 -25.22 23.03 4.15
N ASP A 673 -24.69 23.43 3.00
CA ASP A 673 -23.75 22.59 2.25
C ASP A 673 -22.45 22.34 3.02
N THR A 674 -21.90 23.37 3.63
CA THR A 674 -20.70 23.28 4.47
C THR A 674 -20.95 22.42 5.72
N LEU A 675 -22.07 22.65 6.41
CA LEU A 675 -22.43 21.91 7.63
C LEU A 675 -22.57 20.41 7.37
N LEU A 676 -23.20 20.03 6.25
CA LEU A 676 -23.60 18.66 5.97
C LEU A 676 -22.61 17.90 5.10
N PHE A 677 -21.93 18.56 4.17
CA PHE A 677 -21.05 17.95 3.18
C PHE A 677 -19.60 18.47 3.21
N GLY A 678 -19.30 19.42 4.11
CA GLY A 678 -17.91 19.79 4.42
C GLY A 678 -17.17 18.64 5.06
N GLU A 679 -15.91 18.46 4.69
CA GLU A 679 -15.07 17.31 5.08
C GLU A 679 -14.05 17.72 6.16
N THR A 680 -14.49 18.59 7.11
CA THR A 680 -13.67 18.98 8.26
C THR A 680 -13.12 17.76 8.98
N GLN A 681 -11.85 17.77 9.26
CA GLN A 681 -11.14 16.66 9.90
C GLN A 681 -11.47 16.51 11.39
N SER A 682 -10.98 15.44 12.02
CA SER A 682 -11.09 15.20 13.47
C SER A 682 -12.52 14.99 13.99
N ARG A 683 -13.43 14.51 13.15
CA ARG A 683 -14.81 14.23 13.53
C ARG A 683 -15.08 12.72 13.56
N ILE A 684 -15.78 12.27 14.62
CA ILE A 684 -16.22 10.88 14.79
C ILE A 684 -17.68 10.88 15.21
N ILE A 685 -18.52 10.11 14.52
CA ILE A 685 -19.91 9.85 14.88
C ILE A 685 -19.95 8.66 15.82
N ILE A 686 -20.67 8.79 16.94
CA ILE A 686 -20.89 7.68 17.87
C ILE A 686 -22.37 7.52 18.17
N SER A 687 -22.78 6.28 18.47
CA SER A 687 -24.11 6.04 19.03
C SER A 687 -24.03 5.30 20.37
N PHE A 688 -24.98 5.56 21.26
CA PHE A 688 -24.98 4.98 22.60
C PHE A 688 -26.39 5.00 23.24
N HIS A 689 -26.58 4.14 24.23
CA HIS A 689 -27.83 4.10 25.00
C HIS A 689 -27.99 5.34 25.89
N GLU A 690 -29.19 5.92 25.92
CA GLU A 690 -29.47 7.18 26.62
C GLU A 690 -29.04 7.20 28.11
N GLU A 691 -29.07 6.06 28.79
CA GLU A 691 -28.61 5.94 30.17
C GLU A 691 -27.11 6.25 30.36
N ARG A 692 -26.30 6.24 29.30
CA ARG A 692 -24.86 6.51 29.33
C ARG A 692 -24.49 7.98 29.15
N ILE A 693 -25.46 8.86 28.90
CA ILE A 693 -25.19 10.26 28.55
C ILE A 693 -24.34 10.98 29.61
N ASN A 694 -24.71 10.87 30.88
CA ASN A 694 -23.98 11.52 31.97
C ASN A 694 -22.54 10.99 32.09
N GLU A 695 -22.34 9.66 31.97
CA GLU A 695 -21.03 9.03 32.07
C GLU A 695 -20.11 9.46 30.90
N ILE A 696 -20.68 9.64 29.69
CA ILE A 696 -19.94 10.11 28.51
C ILE A 696 -19.62 11.60 28.62
N GLU A 697 -20.57 12.44 29.06
CA GLU A 697 -20.35 13.87 29.29
C GLU A 697 -19.31 14.12 30.38
N ASP A 698 -19.38 13.37 31.50
CA ASP A 698 -18.38 13.44 32.57
C ASP A 698 -16.98 13.06 32.06
N LEU A 699 -16.90 12.04 31.18
CA LEU A 699 -15.65 11.64 30.56
C LEU A 699 -15.15 12.71 29.57
N ALA A 700 -16.04 13.29 28.75
CA ALA A 700 -15.70 14.35 27.80
C ALA A 700 -15.09 15.58 28.50
N MET A 701 -15.53 15.89 29.74
CA MET A 701 -14.93 16.98 30.54
C MET A 701 -13.48 16.71 30.92
N THR A 702 -13.02 15.46 30.88
CA THR A 702 -11.63 15.08 31.18
C THR A 702 -10.73 15.10 29.95
N PHE A 703 -11.32 15.15 28.74
CA PHE A 703 -10.63 15.29 27.46
C PHE A 703 -10.90 16.70 26.91
N PRO A 704 -9.93 17.41 26.35
CA PRO A 704 -10.15 18.68 25.68
C PRO A 704 -10.70 18.46 24.26
N VAL A 705 -11.92 17.91 24.17
CA VAL A 705 -12.61 17.60 22.92
C VAL A 705 -13.98 18.28 22.87
N ASP A 706 -14.40 18.70 21.70
CA ASP A 706 -15.77 19.09 21.46
C ASP A 706 -16.64 17.83 21.36
N PHE A 707 -17.76 17.84 22.07
CA PHE A 707 -18.73 16.75 22.09
C PHE A 707 -20.14 17.32 22.07
N SER A 708 -20.96 16.88 21.15
CA SER A 708 -22.33 17.36 21.01
C SER A 708 -23.31 16.24 20.65
N LEU A 709 -24.47 16.25 21.33
CA LEU A 709 -25.60 15.43 20.93
C LEU A 709 -26.22 16.02 19.66
N ILE A 710 -26.34 15.23 18.61
CA ILE A 710 -26.81 15.68 17.30
C ILE A 710 -28.08 14.96 16.84
N GLY A 711 -28.50 13.86 17.49
CA GLY A 711 -29.67 13.15 17.02
C GLY A 711 -30.00 11.85 17.75
N LYS A 712 -30.84 11.06 17.09
CA LYS A 712 -31.34 9.80 17.63
C LYS A 712 -31.53 8.75 16.51
N VAL A 713 -31.12 7.52 16.79
CA VAL A 713 -31.33 6.38 15.90
C VAL A 713 -32.78 5.93 15.94
N GLY A 714 -33.39 5.69 14.78
CA GLY A 714 -34.72 5.08 14.68
C GLY A 714 -35.55 5.55 13.48
N GLY A 715 -36.67 4.90 13.29
CA GLY A 715 -37.57 5.18 12.17
C GLY A 715 -37.11 4.51 10.85
N SER A 716 -37.76 4.91 9.76
CA SER A 716 -37.53 4.39 8.40
C SER A 716 -36.92 5.45 7.47
N HIS A 717 -36.60 6.63 7.99
CA HIS A 717 -36.10 7.76 7.23
C HIS A 717 -34.77 8.24 7.81
N PHE A 718 -33.97 8.80 6.96
CA PHE A 718 -32.88 9.70 7.33
C PHE A 718 -33.41 11.13 7.24
N THR A 719 -33.49 11.80 8.39
CA THR A 719 -34.05 13.15 8.50
C THR A 719 -33.03 14.08 9.15
N VAL A 720 -32.78 15.24 8.54
CA VAL A 720 -31.93 16.29 9.11
C VAL A 720 -32.69 17.59 9.18
N THR A 721 -32.72 18.16 10.37
CA THR A 721 -33.27 19.47 10.65
C THR A 721 -32.14 20.41 11.07
N VAL A 722 -32.04 21.58 10.44
CA VAL A 722 -31.06 22.62 10.77
C VAL A 722 -31.85 23.89 11.13
N ASN A 723 -31.61 24.45 12.33
CA ASN A 723 -32.31 25.66 12.83
C ASN A 723 -33.82 25.55 12.68
N GLU A 724 -34.40 24.43 13.08
CA GLU A 724 -35.84 24.10 12.99
C GLU A 724 -36.39 23.85 11.57
N GLU A 725 -35.58 23.98 10.51
CA GLU A 725 -35.96 23.70 9.12
C GLU A 725 -35.56 22.29 8.68
N GLU A 726 -36.48 21.51 8.12
CA GLU A 726 -36.19 20.16 7.56
C GLU A 726 -35.45 20.34 6.24
N VAL A 727 -34.13 20.01 6.25
CA VAL A 727 -33.26 20.15 5.08
C VAL A 727 -33.02 18.86 4.32
N ILE A 728 -33.14 17.71 4.97
CA ILE A 728 -33.09 16.39 4.35
C ILE A 728 -34.23 15.51 4.94
N LYS A 729 -34.91 14.76 4.06
CA LYS A 729 -35.80 13.68 4.46
C LYS A 729 -35.93 12.65 3.36
N GLN A 730 -35.31 11.53 3.56
CA GLN A 730 -35.27 10.43 2.59
C GLN A 730 -35.55 9.09 3.27
N GLU A 731 -36.29 8.22 2.55
CA GLU A 731 -36.45 6.83 2.99
C GLU A 731 -35.08 6.11 2.95
N ILE A 732 -34.71 5.49 4.06
CA ILE A 732 -33.36 4.92 4.21
C ILE A 732 -33.08 3.77 3.23
N ASN A 733 -34.10 2.96 2.87
CA ASN A 733 -33.92 1.89 1.89
C ASN A 733 -33.60 2.42 0.48
N ILE A 734 -34.14 3.60 0.11
CA ILE A 734 -33.83 4.23 -1.18
C ILE A 734 -32.37 4.68 -1.20
N LEU A 735 -31.90 5.31 -0.11
CA LEU A 735 -30.51 5.74 0.00
C LEU A 735 -29.55 4.54 -0.04
N LYS A 736 -29.88 3.48 0.70
CA LYS A 736 -29.11 2.23 0.70
C LYS A 736 -29.01 1.60 -0.69
N GLU A 737 -30.10 1.55 -1.43
CA GLU A 737 -30.10 0.98 -2.78
C GLU A 737 -29.23 1.80 -3.73
N ILE A 738 -29.33 3.13 -3.70
CA ILE A 738 -28.48 4.03 -4.48
C ILE A 738 -27.01 3.77 -4.14
N TRP A 739 -26.65 3.79 -2.86
CA TRP A 739 -25.29 3.58 -2.39
C TRP A 739 -24.76 2.20 -2.80
N LYS A 740 -25.56 1.15 -2.67
CA LYS A 740 -25.15 -0.23 -2.91
C LYS A 740 -24.93 -0.55 -4.38
N THR A 741 -25.78 -0.03 -5.28
CA THR A 741 -25.82 -0.50 -6.67
C THR A 741 -25.02 0.34 -7.65
N SER A 742 -24.64 1.56 -7.27
CA SER A 742 -24.06 2.53 -8.19
C SER A 742 -22.75 2.08 -8.83
N LEU A 743 -21.75 1.65 -8.06
CA LEU A 743 -20.47 1.20 -8.63
C LEU A 743 -20.64 -0.05 -9.51
N GLY A 744 -21.41 -1.02 -9.06
CA GLY A 744 -21.68 -2.24 -9.81
C GLY A 744 -22.35 -2.00 -11.16
N SER A 745 -23.14 -0.92 -11.29
CA SER A 745 -23.78 -0.55 -12.56
C SER A 745 -22.78 -0.11 -13.64
N TYR A 746 -21.66 0.47 -13.26
CA TYR A 746 -20.56 0.82 -14.18
C TYR A 746 -19.72 -0.40 -14.55
N ALA A 747 -19.37 -1.22 -13.56
CA ALA A 747 -18.45 -2.33 -13.72
C ALA A 747 -19.09 -3.55 -14.46
N GLY A 748 -20.38 -3.80 -14.25
CA GLY A 748 -21.11 -4.91 -14.87
C GLY A 748 -21.46 -4.75 -16.36
N GLN A 749 -21.11 -3.64 -16.99
CA GLN A 749 -21.42 -3.37 -18.40
C GLN A 749 -20.38 -3.95 -19.38
N VAL A 750 -19.37 -4.67 -18.91
CA VAL A 750 -18.40 -5.37 -19.77
C VAL A 750 -18.93 -6.78 -20.06
N THR A 751 -19.82 -6.91 -21.05
CA THR A 751 -20.19 -8.18 -21.69
C THR A 751 -19.54 -8.27 -23.07
#